data_e5d73335156578768f09d0f712d74a10
#
_entry.id   e5d73335156578768f09d0f712d74a10
#
_cell.length_a   1.000
_cell.length_b   1.000
_cell.length_c   1.000
_cell.angle_alpha   90.00
_cell.angle_beta   90.00
_cell.angle_gamma   90.00
#
_symmetry.space_group_name_H-M   'P 1'
#
loop_
_entity.id
_entity.type
_entity.pdbx_description
1 polymer ?
#
loop_
_entity_poly.entity_id
_entity_poly.type
_entity_poly.pdbx_seq_one_letter_code
_entity_poly.pdbx_strand_id
1 'polypeptide(L)'
;MGNLEINKKLLPMKAHYFLFNAGTAPVVPFMPTLVRQLGFSTVIVGTIYTVLPIVGMLVKPLFGIIADRFQRQKLLFLLFQILSAVPFFLIMFIPAIPQESTVSFHCHEGASDLRYCPSTGTYLDKCLTDSIVTDQTSNATLRCKLDCQTEPWMWDTICRYWHVDRYCNDSNIPHDKHLQLTGLTPMDHIILSDNCLFFMLKGAEMDGEHVPLYCPANTTDFRTNCQVHCDNVDINRAIAHSKISDEEAKGLHQFWLLFLFLVLSWTGMAVVVSVGDVICFDMLGDKPHLYGNQRLWGSVGWGIFSLLAGFLVDQMSHGKSNKDYTVVFYMTILIIAVDMAVSSKLKYTQKRLSTNILKDVGQIFVSMRIVIFFIWCILVGFGTAMIWNFLFWHLEDLASLQEGCDHTVWIKTLQGIVMSIQCFGGELPFFFLSGWILKKIGHIHAMSLVLLGFGVRFLLYSLLVDPWWVIPIELLNGVTFGLFYATMASYASIAAPPGTEATMQGLVGAVFEGVGVSLGSLLAGNLFARVGGSSTFRLFGIAALVLFVAHVTVQYLLDRFGTKGKQVDKIGFGGTKLNPAYNVDNCGFEVDRSVTKIDSILSESTIQEELDVHGNESSQWEKNPASNSDRSLVTRAGYALPDEALSCMEDSQTHGGS
;
A
#
# COMPACT_ATOMS: atom_id res chain seq x y z
N MET A 1 -38.49 -12.48 -6.38
CA MET A 1 -37.73 -11.37 -6.92
C MET A 1 -38.34 -10.09 -6.40
N GLY A 2 -37.85 -9.60 -5.26
CA GLY A 2 -38.26 -8.30 -4.74
C GLY A 2 -37.79 -7.20 -5.70
N ASN A 3 -38.66 -6.30 -6.06
CA ASN A 3 -38.31 -5.11 -6.81
C ASN A 3 -37.23 -4.35 -6.04
N LEU A 4 -35.99 -4.37 -6.51
CA LEU A 4 -34.92 -3.48 -6.05
C LEU A 4 -35.37 -2.04 -6.40
N GLU A 5 -36.09 -1.39 -5.52
CA GLU A 5 -36.36 0.05 -5.65
C GLU A 5 -35.05 0.80 -5.44
N ILE A 6 -34.40 1.14 -6.54
CA ILE A 6 -33.20 1.99 -6.53
C ILE A 6 -33.62 3.36 -5.97
N ASN A 7 -33.18 3.69 -4.77
CA ASN A 7 -33.42 4.99 -4.19
C ASN A 7 -32.64 6.06 -4.99
N LYS A 8 -33.34 6.68 -5.96
CA LYS A 8 -32.78 7.69 -6.87
C LYS A 8 -32.16 8.88 -6.12
N LYS A 9 -32.55 9.15 -4.88
CA LYS A 9 -32.01 10.23 -4.04
C LYS A 9 -30.57 9.92 -3.59
N LEU A 10 -30.25 8.67 -3.29
CA LEU A 10 -28.93 8.23 -2.82
C LEU A 10 -27.97 7.83 -3.94
N LEU A 11 -28.47 7.67 -5.17
CA LEU A 11 -27.65 7.28 -6.31
C LEU A 11 -26.43 8.20 -6.56
N PRO A 12 -26.54 9.54 -6.46
CA PRO A 12 -25.37 10.42 -6.62
C PRO A 12 -24.30 10.20 -5.56
N MET A 13 -24.69 9.80 -4.32
CA MET A 13 -23.75 9.52 -3.24
C MET A 13 -23.01 8.20 -3.48
N LYS A 14 -23.71 7.14 -3.88
CA LYS A 14 -23.07 5.88 -4.31
C LYS A 14 -22.09 6.11 -5.45
N ALA A 15 -22.48 6.90 -6.44
CA ALA A 15 -21.62 7.23 -7.57
C ALA A 15 -20.39 8.06 -7.14
N HIS A 16 -20.55 8.99 -6.19
CA HIS A 16 -19.44 9.72 -5.60
C HIS A 16 -18.44 8.77 -4.92
N TYR A 17 -18.90 7.90 -4.01
CA TYR A 17 -17.99 6.96 -3.35
C TYR A 17 -17.24 6.08 -4.36
N PHE A 18 -17.96 5.57 -5.38
CA PHE A 18 -17.32 4.79 -6.43
C PHE A 18 -16.29 5.61 -7.22
N LEU A 19 -16.67 6.77 -7.74
CA LEU A 19 -15.83 7.58 -8.61
C LEU A 19 -14.63 8.21 -7.87
N PHE A 20 -14.83 8.70 -6.64
CA PHE A 20 -13.74 9.27 -5.87
C PHE A 20 -12.66 8.24 -5.56
N ASN A 21 -13.08 7.04 -5.11
CA ASN A 21 -12.15 5.94 -4.86
C ASN A 21 -11.54 5.39 -6.16
N ALA A 22 -12.33 5.28 -7.23
CA ALA A 22 -11.83 4.92 -8.57
C ALA A 22 -10.80 5.93 -9.12
N GLY A 23 -10.93 7.21 -8.77
CA GLY A 23 -9.99 8.27 -9.19
C GLY A 23 -8.71 8.32 -8.37
N THR A 24 -8.76 7.96 -7.08
CA THR A 24 -7.58 7.95 -6.20
C THR A 24 -6.82 6.61 -6.23
N ALA A 25 -7.50 5.51 -6.51
CA ALA A 25 -6.93 4.16 -6.58
C ALA A 25 -5.80 3.99 -7.62
N PRO A 26 -5.81 4.65 -8.79
CA PRO A 26 -4.70 4.58 -9.72
C PRO A 26 -3.38 5.17 -9.20
N VAL A 27 -3.44 6.20 -8.35
CA VAL A 27 -2.25 6.94 -7.90
C VAL A 27 -1.76 6.48 -6.53
N VAL A 28 -2.65 6.39 -5.54
CA VAL A 28 -2.25 6.25 -4.13
C VAL A 28 -1.43 5.00 -3.85
N PRO A 29 -1.81 3.78 -4.28
CA PRO A 29 -1.04 2.58 -4.01
C PRO A 29 0.32 2.52 -4.73
N PHE A 30 0.41 3.15 -5.90
CA PHE A 30 1.63 3.15 -6.71
C PHE A 30 2.58 4.31 -6.38
N MET A 31 2.16 5.26 -5.55
CA MET A 31 2.95 6.43 -5.23
C MET A 31 4.31 6.09 -4.59
N PRO A 32 4.43 5.16 -3.62
CA PRO A 32 5.72 4.80 -3.06
C PRO A 32 6.70 4.28 -4.10
N THR A 33 6.23 3.47 -5.07
CA THR A 33 7.08 2.93 -6.14
C THR A 33 7.42 3.97 -7.20
N LEU A 34 6.52 4.92 -7.46
CA LEU A 34 6.83 6.10 -8.28
C LEU A 34 7.93 6.95 -7.65
N VAL A 35 7.83 7.22 -6.34
CA VAL A 35 8.84 7.98 -5.59
C VAL A 35 10.20 7.27 -5.64
N ARG A 36 10.22 5.93 -5.58
CA ARG A 36 11.42 5.12 -5.84
C ARG A 36 11.99 5.37 -7.25
N GLN A 37 11.13 5.35 -8.28
CA GLN A 37 11.57 5.58 -9.65
C GLN A 37 12.13 6.99 -9.88
N LEU A 38 11.66 7.97 -9.10
CA LEU A 38 12.24 9.32 -9.09
C LEU A 38 13.63 9.36 -8.44
N GLY A 39 14.11 8.28 -7.79
CA GLY A 39 15.43 8.15 -7.18
C GLY A 39 15.45 8.38 -5.66
N PHE A 40 14.31 8.52 -4.98
CA PHE A 40 14.26 8.70 -3.54
C PHE A 40 14.38 7.39 -2.77
N SER A 41 15.05 7.44 -1.61
CA SER A 41 15.25 6.29 -0.73
C SER A 41 13.99 5.90 0.05
N THR A 42 13.99 4.67 0.61
CA THR A 42 12.93 4.21 1.51
C THR A 42 12.81 5.05 2.79
N VAL A 43 13.91 5.65 3.24
CA VAL A 43 13.92 6.56 4.41
C VAL A 43 13.12 7.83 4.09
N ILE A 44 13.31 8.40 2.90
CA ILE A 44 12.56 9.57 2.45
C ILE A 44 11.08 9.23 2.28
N VAL A 45 10.75 8.11 1.65
CA VAL A 45 9.37 7.61 1.54
C VAL A 45 8.76 7.47 2.94
N GLY A 46 9.44 6.78 3.86
CA GLY A 46 9.00 6.64 5.25
C GLY A 46 8.77 7.98 5.95
N THR A 47 9.65 8.96 5.70
CA THR A 47 9.53 10.31 6.26
C THR A 47 8.29 11.05 5.72
N ILE A 48 8.08 11.03 4.41
CA ILE A 48 6.90 11.63 3.76
C ILE A 48 5.62 11.01 4.33
N TYR A 49 5.54 9.67 4.32
CA TYR A 49 4.37 8.94 4.81
C TYR A 49 4.22 8.96 6.34
N THR A 50 5.18 9.50 7.07
CA THR A 50 5.02 9.87 8.47
C THR A 50 4.20 11.16 8.61
N VAL A 51 4.45 12.15 7.75
CA VAL A 51 3.80 13.46 7.84
C VAL A 51 2.37 13.43 7.29
N LEU A 52 2.12 12.71 6.19
CA LEU A 52 0.82 12.73 5.52
C LEU A 52 -0.38 12.35 6.41
N PRO A 53 -0.36 11.25 7.21
CA PRO A 53 -1.46 10.91 8.11
C PRO A 53 -1.63 11.94 9.25
N ILE A 54 -0.54 12.52 9.76
CA ILE A 54 -0.59 13.58 10.78
C ILE A 54 -1.32 14.80 10.22
N VAL A 55 -0.97 15.22 9.00
CA VAL A 55 -1.68 16.33 8.32
C VAL A 55 -3.16 15.99 8.16
N GLY A 56 -3.50 14.79 7.70
CA GLY A 56 -4.88 14.32 7.58
C GLY A 56 -5.64 14.40 8.91
N MET A 57 -5.02 13.94 10.00
CA MET A 57 -5.59 13.98 11.35
C MET A 57 -5.91 15.42 11.80
N LEU A 58 -5.06 16.38 11.51
CA LEU A 58 -5.23 17.78 11.91
C LEU A 58 -6.23 18.53 11.03
N VAL A 59 -6.21 18.24 9.74
CA VAL A 59 -7.01 18.96 8.72
C VAL A 59 -8.49 18.62 8.80
N LYS A 60 -8.85 17.36 9.05
CA LYS A 60 -10.25 16.90 9.12
C LYS A 60 -11.09 17.72 10.13
N PRO A 61 -10.73 17.83 11.41
CA PRO A 61 -11.49 18.63 12.38
C PRO A 61 -11.43 20.13 12.05
N LEU A 62 -10.29 20.64 11.57
CA LEU A 62 -10.15 22.06 11.23
C LEU A 62 -11.14 22.47 10.13
N PHE A 63 -11.18 21.73 9.04
CA PHE A 63 -12.11 22.03 7.93
C PHE A 63 -13.55 21.62 8.24
N GLY A 64 -13.79 20.67 9.12
CA GLY A 64 -15.11 20.42 9.69
C GLY A 64 -15.68 21.68 10.38
N ILE A 65 -14.90 22.29 11.28
CA ILE A 65 -15.28 23.55 11.96
C ILE A 65 -15.50 24.70 10.95
N ILE A 66 -14.63 24.82 9.95
CA ILE A 66 -14.76 25.83 8.90
C ILE A 66 -16.05 25.62 8.08
N ALA A 67 -16.32 24.37 7.69
CA ALA A 67 -17.52 23.99 6.95
C ALA A 67 -18.81 24.34 7.70
N ASP A 68 -18.83 24.06 9.00
CA ASP A 68 -19.98 24.34 9.87
C ASP A 68 -20.16 25.84 10.12
N ARG A 69 -19.06 26.57 10.31
CA ARG A 69 -19.12 28.03 10.55
C ARG A 69 -19.62 28.81 9.35
N PHE A 70 -19.17 28.47 8.16
CA PHE A 70 -19.53 29.19 6.93
C PHE A 70 -20.75 28.62 6.21
N GLN A 71 -21.27 27.46 6.64
CA GLN A 71 -22.42 26.77 6.05
C GLN A 71 -22.27 26.53 4.53
N ARG A 72 -21.04 26.30 4.06
CA ARG A 72 -20.70 26.10 2.64
C ARG A 72 -20.02 24.74 2.40
N GLN A 73 -20.48 23.69 3.06
CA GLN A 73 -19.91 22.33 2.97
C GLN A 73 -19.76 21.86 1.52
N LYS A 74 -20.80 22.06 0.68
CA LYS A 74 -20.75 21.66 -0.73
C LYS A 74 -19.65 22.38 -1.53
N LEU A 75 -19.46 23.66 -1.30
CA LEU A 75 -18.40 24.42 -1.97
C LEU A 75 -17.03 23.92 -1.55
N LEU A 76 -16.81 23.72 -0.26
CA LEU A 76 -15.59 23.12 0.29
C LEU A 76 -15.36 21.73 -0.28
N PHE A 77 -16.39 20.89 -0.30
CA PHE A 77 -16.32 19.55 -0.87
C PHE A 77 -15.81 19.54 -2.32
N LEU A 78 -16.36 20.40 -3.19
CA LEU A 78 -15.92 20.51 -4.58
C LEU A 78 -14.51 21.12 -4.71
N LEU A 79 -14.17 22.13 -3.91
CA LEU A 79 -12.84 22.72 -3.91
C LEU A 79 -11.76 21.73 -3.48
N PHE A 80 -12.05 20.89 -2.48
CA PHE A 80 -11.10 19.88 -2.00
C PHE A 80 -10.99 18.67 -2.93
N GLN A 81 -11.99 18.38 -3.76
CA GLN A 81 -11.84 17.44 -4.87
C GLN A 81 -10.80 17.95 -5.90
N ILE A 82 -10.84 19.24 -6.23
CA ILE A 82 -9.83 19.86 -7.09
C ILE A 82 -8.45 19.82 -6.41
N LEU A 83 -8.40 20.17 -5.11
CA LEU A 83 -7.16 20.16 -4.33
C LEU A 83 -6.58 18.74 -4.19
N SER A 84 -7.41 17.69 -4.24
CA SER A 84 -6.94 16.30 -4.29
C SER A 84 -6.35 15.95 -5.66
N ALA A 85 -7.04 16.28 -6.75
CA ALA A 85 -6.70 15.79 -8.09
C ALA A 85 -5.55 16.56 -8.74
N VAL A 86 -5.56 17.91 -8.65
CA VAL A 86 -4.61 18.76 -9.39
C VAL A 86 -3.16 18.55 -8.91
N PRO A 87 -2.85 18.55 -7.62
CA PRO A 87 -1.47 18.31 -7.19
C PRO A 87 -1.01 16.87 -7.51
N PHE A 88 -1.89 15.84 -7.43
CA PHE A 88 -1.52 14.51 -7.93
C PHE A 88 -1.12 14.55 -9.40
N PHE A 89 -1.88 15.25 -10.25
CA PHE A 89 -1.55 15.40 -11.66
C PHE A 89 -0.23 16.14 -11.86
N LEU A 90 0.07 17.16 -11.04
CA LEU A 90 1.31 17.93 -11.11
C LEU A 90 2.55 17.13 -10.72
N ILE A 91 2.42 16.05 -9.93
CA ILE A 91 3.55 15.15 -9.60
C ILE A 91 4.16 14.55 -10.88
N MET A 92 3.37 14.34 -11.94
CA MET A 92 3.85 13.82 -13.21
C MET A 92 5.01 14.65 -13.81
N PHE A 93 5.08 15.94 -13.52
CA PHE A 93 6.08 16.86 -14.06
C PHE A 93 7.33 17.02 -13.20
N ILE A 94 7.41 16.31 -12.07
CA ILE A 94 8.59 16.36 -11.22
C ILE A 94 9.70 15.53 -11.88
N PRO A 95 10.86 16.14 -12.20
CA PRO A 95 11.97 15.42 -12.79
C PRO A 95 12.59 14.46 -11.75
N ALA A 96 13.11 13.34 -12.23
CA ALA A 96 13.89 12.42 -11.39
C ALA A 96 15.12 13.15 -10.79
N ILE A 97 15.58 12.67 -9.66
CA ILE A 97 16.80 13.16 -9.03
C ILE A 97 17.98 12.85 -9.98
N PRO A 98 18.95 13.76 -10.10
CA PRO A 98 20.17 13.48 -10.84
C PRO A 98 20.83 12.20 -10.29
N GLN A 99 20.99 11.20 -11.15
CA GLN A 99 21.70 9.98 -10.80
C GLN A 99 23.12 10.09 -11.31
N GLU A 100 24.09 9.90 -10.43
CA GLU A 100 25.48 9.79 -10.81
C GLU A 100 25.87 8.33 -10.88
N SER A 101 26.50 7.95 -11.99
CA SER A 101 27.09 6.63 -12.14
C SER A 101 28.54 6.71 -11.72
N THR A 102 28.89 6.09 -10.59
CA THR A 102 30.29 6.00 -10.16
C THR A 102 30.77 4.58 -10.15
N VAL A 103 31.96 4.39 -10.73
CA VAL A 103 32.68 3.13 -10.74
C VAL A 103 34.06 3.32 -10.08
N SER A 104 34.58 2.26 -9.50
CA SER A 104 35.97 2.27 -9.06
C SER A 104 36.89 1.88 -10.23
N PHE A 105 37.79 2.73 -10.59
CA PHE A 105 38.87 2.42 -11.53
C PHE A 105 40.02 1.77 -10.76
N HIS A 106 40.44 0.60 -11.19
CA HIS A 106 41.55 -0.15 -10.62
C HIS A 106 42.64 -0.30 -11.66
N CYS A 107 43.87 -0.06 -11.26
CA CYS A 107 45.07 -0.30 -12.03
C CYS A 107 45.94 -1.24 -11.22
N HIS A 108 46.09 -2.49 -11.67
CA HIS A 108 46.87 -3.53 -10.99
C HIS A 108 47.40 -4.59 -11.94
N GLU A 109 48.55 -5.15 -11.64
CA GLU A 109 49.15 -6.35 -12.25
C GLU A 109 49.03 -6.47 -13.78
N GLY A 110 49.28 -5.40 -14.51
CA GLY A 110 49.26 -5.38 -15.97
C GLY A 110 47.90 -5.09 -16.62
N ALA A 111 46.83 -4.92 -15.81
CA ALA A 111 45.47 -4.69 -16.28
C ALA A 111 44.84 -3.44 -15.64
N SER A 112 43.90 -2.86 -16.35
CA SER A 112 43.01 -1.83 -15.83
C SER A 112 41.58 -2.29 -15.95
N ASP A 113 40.83 -2.18 -14.88
CA ASP A 113 39.40 -2.50 -14.85
C ASP A 113 38.58 -1.41 -14.17
N LEU A 114 37.31 -1.29 -14.60
CA LEU A 114 36.30 -0.54 -13.88
C LEU A 114 35.43 -1.53 -13.12
N ARG A 115 35.18 -1.23 -11.86
CA ARG A 115 34.41 -2.07 -10.99
C ARG A 115 33.20 -1.31 -10.42
N TYR A 116 32.03 -1.87 -10.61
CA TYR A 116 30.80 -1.43 -9.97
C TYR A 116 30.26 -2.53 -9.07
N CYS A 117 30.21 -2.26 -7.77
CA CYS A 117 29.56 -3.11 -6.79
C CYS A 117 28.48 -2.30 -6.07
N PRO A 118 27.21 -2.72 -6.11
CA PRO A 118 26.16 -2.04 -5.35
C PRO A 118 26.44 -2.11 -3.84
N SER A 119 25.89 -1.17 -3.10
CA SER A 119 26.01 -1.14 -1.63
C SER A 119 25.42 -2.40 -0.98
N THR A 120 25.91 -2.75 0.20
CA THR A 120 25.43 -3.91 0.97
C THR A 120 23.92 -3.88 1.15
N GLY A 121 23.26 -4.94 0.67
CA GLY A 121 21.79 -5.07 0.72
C GLY A 121 21.06 -4.67 -0.57
N THR A 122 21.79 -4.16 -1.59
CA THR A 122 21.26 -3.92 -2.93
C THR A 122 21.81 -4.98 -3.89
N TYR A 123 20.97 -5.44 -4.81
CA TYR A 123 21.37 -6.42 -5.83
C TYR A 123 21.25 -5.79 -7.22
N LEU A 124 22.09 -6.24 -8.13
CA LEU A 124 21.94 -5.92 -9.54
C LEU A 124 20.65 -6.54 -10.09
N ASP A 125 19.94 -5.80 -10.91
CA ASP A 125 18.75 -6.29 -11.60
C ASP A 125 19.17 -7.39 -12.59
N LYS A 126 18.70 -8.63 -12.34
CA LYS A 126 19.06 -9.78 -13.16
C LYS A 126 18.56 -9.65 -14.60
N CYS A 127 17.37 -9.10 -14.82
CA CYS A 127 16.89 -8.86 -16.18
C CYS A 127 17.86 -7.96 -16.97
N LEU A 128 18.36 -6.92 -16.31
CA LEU A 128 19.30 -5.98 -16.93
C LEU A 128 20.68 -6.60 -17.14
N THR A 129 21.16 -7.39 -16.18
CA THR A 129 22.43 -8.10 -16.31
C THR A 129 22.37 -9.21 -17.37
N ASP A 130 21.25 -9.91 -17.50
CA ASP A 130 21.04 -10.92 -18.54
C ASP A 130 21.01 -10.28 -19.94
N SER A 131 20.44 -9.08 -20.10
CA SER A 131 20.47 -8.35 -21.36
C SER A 131 21.90 -7.95 -21.75
N ILE A 132 22.70 -7.48 -20.78
CA ILE A 132 24.11 -7.14 -20.98
C ILE A 132 24.91 -8.38 -21.37
N VAL A 133 24.71 -9.52 -20.70
CA VAL A 133 25.40 -10.79 -21.03
C VAL A 133 24.99 -11.33 -22.40
N THR A 134 23.72 -11.18 -22.78
CA THR A 134 23.24 -11.59 -24.10
C THR A 134 23.86 -10.73 -25.21
N ASP A 135 24.11 -9.46 -24.97
CA ASP A 135 24.75 -8.52 -25.89
C ASP A 135 26.24 -8.77 -26.04
N GLN A 136 26.87 -9.60 -25.17
CA GLN A 136 28.27 -10.03 -25.28
C GLN A 136 28.59 -10.80 -26.59
N THR A 137 27.56 -11.33 -27.25
CA THR A 137 27.74 -11.97 -28.58
C THR A 137 27.99 -10.97 -29.70
N SER A 138 27.78 -9.68 -29.46
CA SER A 138 28.09 -8.61 -30.42
C SER A 138 29.58 -8.24 -30.35
N ASN A 139 30.26 -8.15 -31.48
CA ASN A 139 31.63 -7.64 -31.56
C ASN A 139 31.72 -6.11 -31.29
N ALA A 140 30.81 -5.56 -30.52
CA ALA A 140 30.74 -4.14 -30.22
C ALA A 140 31.72 -3.75 -29.10
N THR A 141 32.27 -2.55 -29.20
CA THR A 141 33.13 -1.97 -28.16
C THR A 141 32.34 -0.91 -27.43
N LEU A 142 32.15 -1.09 -26.12
CA LEU A 142 31.55 -0.13 -25.22
C LEU A 142 32.52 1.05 -25.03
N ARG A 143 31.98 2.26 -25.15
CA ARG A 143 32.70 3.51 -24.88
C ARG A 143 32.11 4.15 -23.64
N CYS A 144 32.95 4.33 -22.63
CA CYS A 144 32.55 4.98 -21.37
C CYS A 144 33.40 6.22 -21.13
N LYS A 145 32.76 7.38 -21.08
CA LYS A 145 33.43 8.60 -20.64
C LYS A 145 33.62 8.55 -19.13
N LEU A 146 34.83 8.75 -18.67
CA LEU A 146 35.26 8.66 -17.30
C LEU A 146 35.79 10.02 -16.85
N ASP A 147 35.38 10.47 -15.68
CA ASP A 147 35.96 11.61 -14.97
C ASP A 147 36.40 11.12 -13.59
N CYS A 148 37.69 10.88 -13.44
CA CYS A 148 38.29 10.24 -12.28
C CYS A 148 38.96 11.26 -11.36
N GLN A 149 38.76 11.14 -10.05
CA GLN A 149 39.52 11.88 -9.07
C GLN A 149 40.96 11.35 -9.05
N THR A 150 41.94 12.24 -9.07
CA THR A 150 43.35 11.85 -9.08
C THR A 150 44.08 12.38 -7.86
N GLU A 151 45.01 11.55 -7.35
CA GLU A 151 46.02 11.95 -6.35
C GLU A 151 47.36 12.22 -7.03
N PRO A 152 48.21 13.11 -6.52
CA PRO A 152 49.47 13.51 -7.14
C PRO A 152 50.40 12.31 -7.51
N TRP A 153 50.40 11.28 -6.68
CA TRP A 153 51.24 10.08 -6.89
C TRP A 153 50.74 9.19 -8.04
N MET A 154 49.46 9.27 -8.42
CA MET A 154 48.93 8.51 -9.56
C MET A 154 49.51 9.00 -10.89
N TRP A 155 49.80 10.31 -10.97
CA TRP A 155 50.39 10.91 -12.17
C TRP A 155 51.77 10.35 -12.52
N ASP A 156 52.52 9.89 -11.52
CA ASP A 156 53.82 9.26 -11.74
C ASP A 156 53.68 7.96 -12.56
N THR A 157 52.66 7.15 -12.25
CA THR A 157 52.33 5.93 -13.03
C THR A 157 51.76 6.29 -14.41
N ILE A 158 50.81 7.23 -14.45
CA ILE A 158 50.17 7.69 -15.69
C ILE A 158 51.22 8.22 -16.68
N CYS A 159 52.10 9.12 -16.23
CA CYS A 159 53.12 9.73 -17.08
C CYS A 159 54.21 8.76 -17.53
N ARG A 160 54.57 7.80 -16.68
CA ARG A 160 55.64 6.86 -17.01
C ARG A 160 55.19 5.76 -17.98
N TYR A 161 53.94 5.30 -17.92
CA TYR A 161 53.52 4.09 -18.62
C TYR A 161 52.43 4.31 -19.68
N TRP A 162 51.63 5.42 -19.59
CA TRP A 162 50.54 5.66 -20.55
C TRP A 162 50.96 6.56 -21.73
N HIS A 163 52.23 7.05 -21.72
CA HIS A 163 52.78 7.91 -22.77
C HIS A 163 51.96 9.15 -23.12
N VAL A 164 51.41 9.80 -22.10
CA VAL A 164 50.58 10.99 -22.23
C VAL A 164 51.43 12.25 -22.05
N ASP A 165 52.32 12.51 -23.02
CA ASP A 165 53.35 13.57 -22.94
C ASP A 165 52.79 14.96 -22.72
N ARG A 166 51.55 15.20 -23.15
CA ARG A 166 50.88 16.51 -23.03
C ARG A 166 50.56 16.90 -21.59
N TYR A 167 50.30 15.92 -20.75
CA TYR A 167 49.94 16.13 -19.33
C TYR A 167 51.11 15.96 -18.38
N CYS A 168 52.25 15.48 -18.91
CA CYS A 168 53.38 15.03 -18.11
C CYS A 168 54.60 15.97 -18.16
N ASN A 169 54.54 17.14 -18.82
CA ASN A 169 55.56 18.17 -18.70
C ASN A 169 55.41 18.86 -17.35
N ASP A 170 56.53 19.06 -16.62
CA ASP A 170 56.59 19.59 -15.26
C ASP A 170 55.85 20.92 -15.03
N SER A 171 55.53 21.66 -16.09
CA SER A 171 54.75 22.89 -16.07
C SER A 171 53.23 22.69 -16.30
N ASN A 172 52.76 21.50 -16.64
CA ASN A 172 51.40 21.21 -17.09
C ASN A 172 50.68 20.08 -16.34
N ILE A 173 51.24 19.58 -15.23
CA ILE A 173 50.46 18.68 -14.33
C ILE A 173 49.21 19.45 -13.91
N PRO A 174 48.02 18.99 -14.29
CA PRO A 174 46.80 19.70 -13.97
C PRO A 174 46.72 19.89 -12.46
N HIS A 175 46.62 21.13 -12.00
CA HIS A 175 46.28 21.40 -10.60
C HIS A 175 44.83 20.94 -10.29
N ASP A 176 44.03 20.64 -11.31
CA ASP A 176 42.75 20.00 -11.19
C ASP A 176 42.91 18.51 -10.90
N LYS A 177 42.31 18.07 -9.81
CA LYS A 177 42.35 16.68 -9.31
C LYS A 177 41.51 15.72 -10.15
N HIS A 178 41.35 15.95 -11.45
CA HIS A 178 40.48 15.18 -12.34
C HIS A 178 41.18 14.69 -13.58
N LEU A 179 41.03 13.39 -13.90
CA LEU A 179 41.51 12.75 -15.12
C LEU A 179 40.29 12.40 -15.98
N GLN A 180 40.20 13.02 -17.17
CA GLN A 180 39.13 12.76 -18.13
C GLN A 180 39.65 11.87 -19.26
N LEU A 181 38.99 10.72 -19.45
CA LEU A 181 39.30 9.78 -20.51
C LEU A 181 38.07 9.01 -20.99
N THR A 182 38.11 8.46 -22.20
CA THR A 182 37.06 7.56 -22.71
C THR A 182 37.61 6.15 -22.70
N GLY A 183 37.19 5.33 -21.75
CA GLY A 183 37.53 3.91 -21.63
C GLY A 183 36.89 3.07 -22.73
N LEU A 184 37.64 2.12 -23.28
CA LEU A 184 37.22 1.20 -24.33
C LEU A 184 37.18 -0.23 -23.77
N THR A 185 36.00 -0.82 -23.69
CA THR A 185 35.77 -2.20 -23.21
C THR A 185 35.03 -2.99 -24.29
N PRO A 186 35.56 -4.07 -24.82
CA PRO A 186 34.79 -4.99 -25.65
C PRO A 186 33.67 -5.62 -24.82
N MET A 187 32.48 -5.81 -25.40
CA MET A 187 31.32 -6.36 -24.69
C MET A 187 31.57 -7.75 -24.07
N ASP A 188 32.40 -8.58 -24.74
CA ASP A 188 32.82 -9.89 -24.25
C ASP A 188 33.78 -9.85 -23.05
N HIS A 189 34.29 -8.67 -22.70
CA HIS A 189 35.17 -8.44 -21.55
C HIS A 189 34.44 -7.83 -20.33
N ILE A 190 33.12 -7.83 -20.33
CA ILE A 190 32.30 -7.45 -19.18
C ILE A 190 32.05 -8.72 -18.38
N ILE A 191 32.41 -8.74 -17.12
CA ILE A 191 32.28 -9.91 -16.24
C ILE A 191 31.33 -9.57 -15.10
N LEU A 192 30.36 -10.45 -14.85
CA LEU A 192 29.48 -10.41 -13.66
C LEU A 192 29.99 -11.45 -12.66
N SER A 193 30.42 -11.02 -11.48
CA SER A 193 30.84 -11.90 -10.39
C SER A 193 30.50 -11.27 -9.04
N ASP A 194 30.00 -12.09 -8.10
CA ASP A 194 29.68 -11.67 -6.72
C ASP A 194 28.82 -10.39 -6.61
N ASN A 195 27.81 -10.30 -7.48
CA ASN A 195 26.93 -9.14 -7.56
C ASN A 195 27.66 -7.83 -7.96
N CYS A 196 28.85 -7.93 -8.58
CA CYS A 196 29.63 -6.81 -9.11
C CYS A 196 29.78 -6.92 -10.63
N LEU A 197 29.76 -5.78 -11.32
CA LEU A 197 30.10 -5.65 -12.73
C LEU A 197 31.56 -5.20 -12.88
N PHE A 198 32.32 -5.94 -13.66
CA PHE A 198 33.70 -5.66 -14.00
C PHE A 198 33.81 -5.38 -15.49
N PHE A 199 34.40 -4.25 -15.85
CA PHE A 199 34.66 -3.83 -17.23
C PHE A 199 36.17 -3.84 -17.46
N MET A 200 36.68 -4.84 -18.16
CA MET A 200 38.12 -4.93 -18.49
C MET A 200 38.46 -3.98 -19.62
N LEU A 201 39.26 -2.95 -19.33
CA LEU A 201 39.63 -1.92 -20.29
C LEU A 201 40.73 -2.43 -21.20
N LYS A 202 40.54 -2.36 -22.52
CA LYS A 202 41.62 -2.61 -23.51
C LYS A 202 42.48 -1.38 -23.79
N GLY A 203 42.00 -0.21 -23.44
CA GLY A 203 42.66 1.06 -23.64
C GLY A 203 41.70 2.21 -23.40
N ALA A 204 42.17 3.41 -23.62
CA ALA A 204 41.34 4.61 -23.55
C ALA A 204 41.67 5.56 -24.71
N GLU A 205 40.75 6.48 -24.95
CA GLU A 205 40.98 7.65 -25.79
C GLU A 205 41.10 8.89 -24.87
N MET A 206 42.20 9.62 -25.00
CA MET A 206 42.41 10.90 -24.35
C MET A 206 42.70 11.94 -25.44
N ASP A 207 41.90 13.01 -25.49
CA ASP A 207 42.05 14.08 -26.51
C ASP A 207 42.11 13.59 -27.97
N GLY A 208 41.52 12.43 -28.28
CA GLY A 208 41.54 11.81 -29.60
C GLY A 208 42.73 10.90 -29.89
N GLU A 209 43.65 10.73 -28.95
CA GLU A 209 44.75 9.78 -29.04
C GLU A 209 44.44 8.50 -28.25
N HIS A 210 44.83 7.35 -28.83
CA HIS A 210 44.74 6.04 -28.17
C HIS A 210 45.83 5.88 -27.13
N VAL A 211 45.43 5.67 -25.87
CA VAL A 211 46.30 5.49 -24.73
C VAL A 211 46.18 4.06 -24.20
N PRO A 212 47.31 3.32 -24.13
CA PRO A 212 47.30 2.01 -23.48
C PRO A 212 47.23 2.20 -21.96
N LEU A 213 46.18 1.69 -21.32
CA LEU A 213 46.03 1.74 -19.85
C LEU A 213 46.86 0.62 -19.20
N TYR A 214 48.16 0.67 -19.34
CA TYR A 214 49.07 -0.36 -18.82
C TYR A 214 49.44 -0.06 -17.35
N CYS A 215 49.30 -1.07 -16.49
CA CYS A 215 49.62 -1.03 -15.07
C CYS A 215 50.64 -2.11 -14.74
N PRO A 216 51.98 -1.79 -14.68
CA PRO A 216 53.00 -2.79 -14.44
C PRO A 216 52.90 -3.44 -13.07
N ALA A 217 53.21 -4.76 -13.01
CA ALA A 217 53.13 -5.54 -11.76
C ALA A 217 54.05 -5.06 -10.62
N ASN A 218 55.06 -4.22 -10.94
CA ASN A 218 55.99 -3.68 -9.94
C ASN A 218 55.69 -2.25 -9.50
N THR A 219 54.55 -1.69 -9.90
CA THR A 219 54.09 -0.37 -9.46
C THR A 219 53.07 -0.49 -8.33
N THR A 220 52.94 0.56 -7.55
CA THR A 220 51.87 0.66 -6.57
C THR A 220 50.51 0.62 -7.26
N ASP A 221 49.74 -0.42 -6.97
CA ASP A 221 48.34 -0.50 -7.40
C ASP A 221 47.60 0.74 -6.96
N PHE A 222 46.80 1.32 -7.85
CA PHE A 222 45.99 2.44 -7.47
C PHE A 222 44.49 2.19 -7.75
N ARG A 223 43.69 2.77 -6.91
CA ARG A 223 42.24 2.71 -6.99
C ARG A 223 41.70 4.11 -6.85
N THR A 224 40.83 4.51 -7.80
CA THR A 224 40.13 5.80 -7.71
C THR A 224 38.67 5.67 -8.13
N ASN A 225 37.85 6.59 -7.69
CA ASN A 225 36.45 6.65 -8.08
C ASN A 225 36.30 7.57 -9.30
N CYS A 226 35.63 7.08 -10.32
CA CYS A 226 35.32 7.80 -11.54
C CYS A 226 33.81 7.98 -11.69
N GLN A 227 33.38 9.15 -12.11
CA GLN A 227 32.07 9.32 -12.70
C GLN A 227 32.12 8.73 -14.10
N VAL A 228 31.11 7.94 -14.47
CA VAL A 228 31.09 7.22 -15.74
C VAL A 228 29.79 7.46 -16.50
N HIS A 229 29.91 7.62 -17.80
CA HIS A 229 28.80 7.65 -18.72
C HIS A 229 29.15 6.85 -19.99
N CYS A 230 28.44 5.74 -20.20
CA CYS A 230 28.66 4.85 -21.34
C CYS A 230 27.68 5.13 -22.48
N ASP A 231 28.02 4.71 -23.70
CA ASP A 231 27.16 4.80 -24.88
C ASP A 231 26.00 3.78 -24.87
N ASN A 232 26.08 2.73 -24.04
CA ASN A 232 25.03 1.74 -23.87
C ASN A 232 24.07 2.16 -22.73
N VAL A 233 22.77 2.24 -23.05
CA VAL A 233 21.71 2.70 -22.14
C VAL A 233 21.50 1.72 -20.98
N ASP A 234 21.56 0.41 -21.25
CA ASP A 234 21.33 -0.63 -20.25
C ASP A 234 22.45 -0.69 -19.23
N ILE A 235 23.70 -0.52 -19.68
CA ILE A 235 24.86 -0.42 -18.80
C ILE A 235 24.79 0.82 -17.92
N ASN A 236 24.46 1.99 -18.48
CA ASN A 236 24.27 3.20 -17.67
C ASN A 236 23.21 3.01 -16.61
N ARG A 237 22.15 2.29 -16.92
CA ARG A 237 21.08 1.98 -15.98
C ARG A 237 21.53 0.99 -14.91
N ALA A 238 22.31 -0.03 -15.26
CA ALA A 238 22.85 -1.01 -14.30
C ALA A 238 23.78 -0.38 -13.27
N ILE A 239 24.58 0.62 -13.69
CA ILE A 239 25.53 1.32 -12.82
C ILE A 239 24.97 2.62 -12.22
N ALA A 240 23.79 3.06 -12.65
CA ALA A 240 23.15 4.25 -12.11
C ALA A 240 22.72 4.00 -10.66
N HIS A 241 23.25 4.77 -9.75
CA HIS A 241 22.81 4.77 -8.37
C HIS A 241 22.67 6.21 -7.87
N SER A 242 21.74 6.42 -6.97
CA SER A 242 21.63 7.71 -6.29
C SER A 242 22.77 7.80 -5.28
N LYS A 243 23.78 8.61 -5.55
CA LYS A 243 24.87 8.93 -4.62
C LYS A 243 24.48 9.99 -3.62
N ILE A 244 23.34 10.63 -3.85
CA ILE A 244 22.87 11.75 -3.05
C ILE A 244 22.43 11.20 -1.71
N SER A 245 23.05 11.68 -0.63
CA SER A 245 22.62 11.35 0.74
C SER A 245 21.18 11.80 0.96
N ASP A 246 20.46 11.15 1.89
CA ASP A 246 19.08 11.53 2.22
C ASP A 246 18.98 13.00 2.65
N GLU A 247 20.03 13.58 3.21
CA GLU A 247 20.08 14.98 3.60
C GLU A 247 20.22 15.91 2.40
N GLU A 248 21.07 15.59 1.46
CA GLU A 248 21.20 16.33 0.20
C GLU A 248 19.92 16.22 -0.63
N ALA A 249 19.32 15.03 -0.71
CA ALA A 249 18.05 14.81 -1.41
C ALA A 249 16.91 15.68 -0.84
N LYS A 250 16.87 15.90 0.49
CA LYS A 250 15.94 16.85 1.13
C LYS A 250 16.25 18.32 0.80
N GLY A 251 17.47 18.63 0.40
CA GLY A 251 17.86 19.96 -0.09
C GLY A 251 17.36 20.27 -1.51
N LEU A 252 16.99 19.25 -2.29
CA LEU A 252 16.60 19.41 -3.67
C LEU A 252 15.17 19.98 -3.81
N HIS A 253 14.96 20.77 -4.85
CA HIS A 253 13.64 21.31 -5.17
C HIS A 253 12.63 20.21 -5.54
N GLN A 254 13.07 19.08 -6.12
CA GLN A 254 12.25 17.91 -6.44
C GLN A 254 11.59 17.33 -5.20
N PHE A 255 12.33 17.21 -4.09
CA PHE A 255 11.78 16.74 -2.82
C PHE A 255 10.66 17.67 -2.32
N TRP A 256 10.90 18.98 -2.30
CA TRP A 256 9.93 19.95 -1.78
C TRP A 256 8.69 20.06 -2.64
N LEU A 257 8.83 19.96 -3.98
CA LEU A 257 7.68 19.91 -4.89
C LEU A 257 6.85 18.65 -4.67
N LEU A 258 7.50 17.48 -4.61
CA LEU A 258 6.83 16.21 -4.33
C LEU A 258 6.11 16.25 -2.99
N PHE A 259 6.81 16.67 -1.94
CA PHE A 259 6.27 16.76 -0.59
C PHE A 259 5.08 17.70 -0.51
N LEU A 260 5.19 18.90 -1.10
CA LEU A 260 4.10 19.88 -1.15
C LEU A 260 2.87 19.33 -1.88
N PHE A 261 3.06 18.74 -3.06
CA PHE A 261 1.95 18.21 -3.84
C PHE A 261 1.28 17.01 -3.13
N LEU A 262 2.04 16.15 -2.49
CA LEU A 262 1.51 15.05 -1.68
C LEU A 262 0.72 15.58 -0.47
N VAL A 263 1.24 16.54 0.28
CA VAL A 263 0.53 17.16 1.41
C VAL A 263 -0.78 17.81 0.95
N LEU A 264 -0.77 18.55 -0.16
CA LEU A 264 -1.98 19.17 -0.70
C LEU A 264 -3.01 18.13 -1.15
N SER A 265 -2.58 17.10 -1.88
CA SER A 265 -3.47 16.03 -2.33
C SER A 265 -4.05 15.24 -1.17
N TRP A 266 -3.22 14.89 -0.17
CA TRP A 266 -3.67 14.20 1.04
C TRP A 266 -4.65 15.03 1.87
N THR A 267 -4.38 16.34 1.99
CA THR A 267 -5.31 17.31 2.58
C THR A 267 -6.65 17.30 1.83
N GLY A 268 -6.59 17.35 0.50
CA GLY A 268 -7.77 17.27 -0.37
C GLY A 268 -8.58 16.02 -0.10
N MET A 269 -7.94 14.84 -0.15
CA MET A 269 -8.60 13.56 0.11
C MET A 269 -9.21 13.48 1.52
N ALA A 270 -8.47 13.91 2.55
CA ALA A 270 -8.93 13.84 3.92
C ALA A 270 -10.20 14.65 4.14
N VAL A 271 -10.28 15.86 3.55
CA VAL A 271 -11.47 16.72 3.67
C VAL A 271 -12.63 16.19 2.82
N VAL A 272 -12.37 15.70 1.60
CA VAL A 272 -13.41 15.13 0.74
C VAL A 272 -14.07 13.93 1.41
N VAL A 273 -13.29 13.02 1.98
CA VAL A 273 -13.82 11.86 2.71
C VAL A 273 -14.67 12.32 3.91
N SER A 274 -14.10 13.17 4.76
CA SER A 274 -14.80 13.63 5.99
C SER A 274 -16.10 14.40 5.69
N VAL A 275 -16.06 15.35 4.76
CA VAL A 275 -17.24 16.14 4.39
C VAL A 275 -18.25 15.30 3.60
N GLY A 276 -17.77 14.39 2.75
CA GLY A 276 -18.61 13.45 2.00
C GLY A 276 -19.42 12.54 2.93
N ASP A 277 -18.80 12.04 3.99
CA ASP A 277 -19.46 11.21 4.99
C ASP A 277 -20.55 12.00 5.73
N VAL A 278 -20.26 13.24 6.14
CA VAL A 278 -21.27 14.12 6.76
C VAL A 278 -22.46 14.36 5.83
N ILE A 279 -22.21 14.64 4.54
CA ILE A 279 -23.28 14.80 3.54
C ILE A 279 -24.09 13.51 3.38
N CYS A 280 -23.43 12.35 3.39
CA CYS A 280 -24.09 11.06 3.30
C CYS A 280 -25.04 10.82 4.48
N PHE A 281 -24.59 11.03 5.72
CA PHE A 281 -25.41 10.89 6.90
C PHE A 281 -26.60 11.85 6.90
N ASP A 282 -26.42 13.10 6.48
CA ASP A 282 -27.53 14.05 6.35
C ASP A 282 -28.56 13.60 5.30
N MET A 283 -28.10 13.01 4.18
CA MET A 283 -28.98 12.46 3.16
C MET A 283 -29.75 11.20 3.61
N LEU A 284 -29.16 10.39 4.49
CA LEU A 284 -29.77 9.18 5.06
C LEU A 284 -30.82 9.52 6.12
N GLY A 285 -30.64 10.62 6.85
CA GLY A 285 -31.57 11.09 7.88
C GLY A 285 -31.77 10.08 9.00
N ASP A 286 -32.99 9.51 9.09
CA ASP A 286 -33.37 8.57 10.18
C ASP A 286 -32.90 7.12 9.92
N LYS A 287 -32.13 6.89 8.84
CA LYS A 287 -31.64 5.56 8.45
C LYS A 287 -30.10 5.51 8.35
N PRO A 288 -29.36 5.85 9.41
CA PRO A 288 -27.90 5.87 9.40
C PRO A 288 -27.29 4.47 9.12
N HIS A 289 -28.02 3.39 9.48
CA HIS A 289 -27.63 2.01 9.22
C HIS A 289 -27.46 1.67 7.72
N LEU A 290 -28.00 2.48 6.79
CA LEU A 290 -27.81 2.32 5.36
C LEU A 290 -26.55 3.02 4.80
N TYR A 291 -25.74 3.63 5.67
CA TYR A 291 -24.51 4.32 5.28
C TYR A 291 -23.55 3.36 4.58
N GLY A 292 -23.34 2.17 5.10
CA GLY A 292 -22.47 1.17 4.56
C GLY A 292 -22.78 0.79 3.12
N ASN A 293 -24.06 0.68 2.77
CA ASN A 293 -24.49 0.41 1.39
C ASN A 293 -24.12 1.53 0.40
N GLN A 294 -23.77 2.71 0.90
CA GLN A 294 -23.24 3.79 0.08
C GLN A 294 -21.72 3.66 -0.06
N ARG A 295 -21.04 3.40 1.06
CA ARG A 295 -19.58 3.35 1.16
C ARG A 295 -18.97 2.16 0.44
N LEU A 296 -19.66 1.00 0.41
CA LEU A 296 -19.26 -0.22 -0.31
C LEU A 296 -18.82 0.07 -1.75
N TRP A 297 -19.48 0.99 -2.43
CA TRP A 297 -19.13 1.37 -3.79
C TRP A 297 -17.72 1.94 -3.90
N GLY A 298 -17.19 2.51 -2.81
CA GLY A 298 -15.80 2.96 -2.75
C GLY A 298 -14.82 1.80 -2.88
N SER A 299 -14.99 0.72 -2.11
CA SER A 299 -14.10 -0.46 -2.20
C SER A 299 -14.19 -1.14 -3.58
N VAL A 300 -15.40 -1.15 -4.19
CA VAL A 300 -15.57 -1.64 -5.56
C VAL A 300 -14.79 -0.79 -6.55
N GLY A 301 -14.89 0.54 -6.46
CA GLY A 301 -14.13 1.47 -7.31
C GLY A 301 -12.63 1.30 -7.13
N TRP A 302 -12.17 1.22 -5.88
CA TRP A 302 -10.75 1.04 -5.53
C TRP A 302 -10.18 -0.25 -6.14
N GLY A 303 -10.81 -1.39 -5.91
CA GLY A 303 -10.32 -2.69 -6.40
C GLY A 303 -10.26 -2.76 -7.93
N ILE A 304 -11.31 -2.30 -8.64
CA ILE A 304 -11.35 -2.33 -10.10
C ILE A 304 -10.27 -1.40 -10.71
N PHE A 305 -10.19 -0.16 -10.23
CA PHE A 305 -9.33 0.83 -10.86
C PHE A 305 -7.86 0.73 -10.46
N SER A 306 -7.52 0.12 -9.31
CA SER A 306 -6.14 -0.27 -9.00
C SER A 306 -5.63 -1.36 -9.95
N LEU A 307 -6.47 -2.37 -10.24
CA LEU A 307 -6.13 -3.42 -11.21
C LEU A 307 -5.93 -2.84 -12.61
N LEU A 308 -6.89 -2.02 -13.06
CA LEU A 308 -6.82 -1.39 -14.37
C LEU A 308 -5.58 -0.50 -14.50
N ALA A 309 -5.25 0.27 -13.46
CA ALA A 309 -4.07 1.13 -13.43
C ALA A 309 -2.78 0.31 -13.56
N GLY A 310 -2.61 -0.75 -12.76
CA GLY A 310 -1.44 -1.62 -12.84
C GLY A 310 -1.26 -2.23 -14.22
N PHE A 311 -2.34 -2.76 -14.80
CA PHE A 311 -2.34 -3.32 -16.15
C PHE A 311 -1.97 -2.28 -17.22
N LEU A 312 -2.56 -1.08 -17.17
CA LEU A 312 -2.27 -0.04 -18.15
C LEU A 312 -0.84 0.50 -18.02
N VAL A 313 -0.30 0.62 -16.80
CA VAL A 313 1.11 1.01 -16.61
C VAL A 313 2.04 0.02 -17.27
N ASP A 314 1.84 -1.30 -17.08
CA ASP A 314 2.67 -2.30 -17.73
C ASP A 314 2.53 -2.27 -19.26
N GLN A 315 1.32 -2.13 -19.79
CA GLN A 315 1.08 -2.03 -21.24
C GLN A 315 1.76 -0.79 -21.87
N MET A 316 1.65 0.36 -21.21
CA MET A 316 2.25 1.62 -21.70
C MET A 316 3.78 1.65 -21.53
N SER A 317 4.32 0.77 -20.69
CA SER A 317 5.74 0.65 -20.42
C SER A 317 6.45 -0.37 -21.32
N HIS A 318 5.72 -1.06 -22.21
CA HIS A 318 6.30 -2.07 -23.08
C HIS A 318 7.41 -1.47 -23.95
N GLY A 319 8.61 -2.04 -23.90
CA GLY A 319 9.79 -1.53 -24.62
C GLY A 319 10.41 -0.25 -24.06
N LYS A 320 9.93 0.25 -22.90
CA LYS A 320 10.53 1.39 -22.20
C LYS A 320 11.43 0.91 -21.07
N SER A 321 12.53 1.62 -20.86
CA SER A 321 13.47 1.32 -19.78
C SER A 321 12.88 1.54 -18.38
N ASN A 322 11.96 2.49 -18.23
CA ASN A 322 11.28 2.82 -16.97
C ASN A 322 9.77 2.65 -17.10
N LYS A 323 9.09 2.36 -15.97
CA LYS A 323 7.63 2.27 -15.96
C LYS A 323 7.02 3.65 -16.22
N ASP A 324 6.05 3.68 -17.13
CA ASP A 324 5.35 4.91 -17.52
C ASP A 324 4.05 5.06 -16.73
N TYR A 325 4.07 5.92 -15.73
CA TYR A 325 2.91 6.21 -14.89
C TYR A 325 2.00 7.31 -15.46
N THR A 326 2.27 7.83 -16.65
CA THR A 326 1.50 8.93 -17.24
C THR A 326 0.00 8.63 -17.28
N VAL A 327 -0.37 7.39 -17.64
CA VAL A 327 -1.78 6.95 -17.71
C VAL A 327 -2.50 7.06 -16.36
N VAL A 328 -1.81 6.80 -15.26
CA VAL A 328 -2.36 6.85 -13.90
C VAL A 328 -2.82 8.26 -13.53
N PHE A 329 -2.02 9.26 -13.87
CA PHE A 329 -2.34 10.65 -13.61
C PHE A 329 -3.51 11.15 -14.45
N TYR A 330 -3.58 10.76 -15.73
CA TYR A 330 -4.73 11.08 -16.57
C TYR A 330 -6.00 10.38 -16.10
N MET A 331 -5.94 9.12 -15.67
CA MET A 331 -7.07 8.41 -15.09
C MET A 331 -7.59 9.17 -13.86
N THR A 332 -6.71 9.55 -12.95
CA THR A 332 -7.06 10.28 -11.72
C THR A 332 -7.78 11.59 -12.03
N ILE A 333 -7.21 12.45 -12.87
CA ILE A 333 -7.82 13.76 -13.15
C ILE A 333 -9.17 13.62 -13.87
N LEU A 334 -9.28 12.68 -14.81
CA LEU A 334 -10.51 12.47 -15.58
C LEU A 334 -11.62 11.89 -14.71
N ILE A 335 -11.33 10.88 -13.90
CA ILE A 335 -12.33 10.23 -13.05
C ILE A 335 -12.81 11.19 -11.95
N ILE A 336 -11.90 11.93 -11.31
CA ILE A 336 -12.27 12.92 -10.29
C ILE A 336 -13.06 14.09 -10.93
N ALA A 337 -12.76 14.49 -12.17
CA ALA A 337 -13.58 15.48 -12.88
C ALA A 337 -15.02 14.99 -13.09
N VAL A 338 -15.21 13.70 -13.42
CA VAL A 338 -16.53 13.08 -13.52
C VAL A 338 -17.19 13.03 -12.15
N ASP A 339 -16.45 12.66 -11.10
CA ASP A 339 -16.96 12.67 -9.72
C ASP A 339 -17.42 14.06 -9.31
N MET A 340 -16.67 15.09 -9.62
CA MET A 340 -17.03 16.47 -9.32
C MET A 340 -18.34 16.90 -10.04
N ALA A 341 -18.54 16.46 -11.28
CA ALA A 341 -19.78 16.69 -12.02
C ALA A 341 -20.99 15.96 -11.38
N VAL A 342 -20.78 14.75 -10.86
CA VAL A 342 -21.80 13.99 -10.11
C VAL A 342 -22.07 14.62 -8.75
N SER A 343 -21.03 14.94 -8.01
CA SER A 343 -21.07 15.56 -6.68
C SER A 343 -21.72 16.94 -6.69
N SER A 344 -21.61 17.67 -7.79
CA SER A 344 -22.30 18.95 -7.96
C SER A 344 -23.83 18.83 -7.92
N LYS A 345 -24.38 17.63 -8.19
CA LYS A 345 -25.82 17.34 -8.15
C LYS A 345 -26.33 16.91 -6.76
N LEU A 346 -25.45 16.71 -5.77
CA LEU A 346 -25.84 16.37 -4.41
C LEU A 346 -26.68 17.48 -3.79
N LYS A 347 -27.84 17.09 -3.25
CA LYS A 347 -28.77 17.96 -2.52
C LYS A 347 -28.85 17.47 -1.08
N TYR A 348 -28.46 18.31 -0.14
CA TYR A 348 -28.55 18.02 1.29
C TYR A 348 -28.92 19.31 2.05
N THR A 349 -29.42 19.13 3.28
CA THR A 349 -29.85 20.22 4.16
C THR A 349 -29.00 20.14 5.43
N GLN A 350 -28.20 21.15 5.69
CA GLN A 350 -27.26 21.17 6.79
C GLN A 350 -27.95 21.26 8.15
N LYS A 351 -27.65 20.32 9.05
CA LYS A 351 -28.05 20.34 10.49
C LYS A 351 -26.83 20.72 11.35
N ARG A 352 -27.04 21.49 12.43
CA ARG A 352 -25.94 21.91 13.32
C ARG A 352 -25.56 20.75 14.26
N LEU A 353 -24.27 20.44 14.36
CA LEU A 353 -23.70 19.54 15.38
C LEU A 353 -23.38 20.29 16.68
N SER A 354 -23.44 19.59 17.84
CA SER A 354 -23.22 20.15 19.17
C SER A 354 -21.72 20.23 19.56
N THR A 355 -21.37 21.14 20.48
CA THR A 355 -20.04 21.75 20.62
C THR A 355 -19.21 21.39 21.87
N ASN A 356 -19.38 20.28 22.58
CA ASN A 356 -18.65 20.04 23.85
C ASN A 356 -17.81 18.74 23.88
N ILE A 357 -17.01 18.48 22.85
CA ILE A 357 -16.31 17.22 22.62
C ILE A 357 -15.10 17.00 23.56
N LEU A 358 -14.36 18.06 23.92
CA LEU A 358 -13.05 17.93 24.61
C LEU A 358 -13.12 17.52 26.09
N LYS A 359 -14.25 17.78 26.77
CA LYS A 359 -14.37 17.50 28.20
C LYS A 359 -14.63 16.01 28.49
N ASP A 360 -15.31 15.33 27.57
CA ASP A 360 -15.72 13.93 27.75
C ASP A 360 -14.60 12.94 27.41
N VAL A 361 -13.64 13.36 26.55
CA VAL A 361 -12.49 12.55 26.12
C VAL A 361 -11.54 12.22 27.28
N GLY A 362 -11.33 13.13 28.23
CA GLY A 362 -10.41 12.89 29.36
C GLY A 362 -10.84 11.74 30.29
N GLN A 363 -12.15 11.51 30.42
CA GLN A 363 -12.68 10.44 31.29
C GLN A 363 -12.53 9.04 30.68
N ILE A 364 -12.33 8.93 29.37
CA ILE A 364 -12.23 7.67 28.64
C ILE A 364 -10.94 6.91 29.02
N PHE A 365 -9.83 7.63 29.26
CA PHE A 365 -8.51 7.04 29.55
C PHE A 365 -8.31 6.49 30.96
N VAL A 366 -9.34 6.53 31.80
CA VAL A 366 -9.26 6.00 33.18
C VAL A 366 -9.26 4.46 33.22
N SER A 367 -9.80 3.80 32.21
CA SER A 367 -9.84 2.32 32.15
C SER A 367 -8.60 1.74 31.49
N MET A 368 -7.91 0.84 32.18
CA MET A 368 -6.73 0.14 31.66
C MET A 368 -7.05 -0.65 30.38
N ARG A 369 -8.24 -1.23 30.24
CA ARG A 369 -8.66 -1.95 29.02
C ARG A 369 -8.76 -1.04 27.81
N ILE A 370 -9.21 0.19 28.01
CA ILE A 370 -9.28 1.19 26.93
C ILE A 370 -7.86 1.62 26.54
N VAL A 371 -6.96 1.81 27.48
CA VAL A 371 -5.54 2.12 27.17
C VAL A 371 -4.90 1.00 26.35
N ILE A 372 -5.10 -0.27 26.73
CA ILE A 372 -4.60 -1.42 25.97
C ILE A 372 -5.20 -1.47 24.57
N PHE A 373 -6.49 -1.14 24.42
CA PHE A 373 -7.13 -1.05 23.12
C PHE A 373 -6.50 0.03 22.23
N PHE A 374 -6.21 1.22 22.76
CA PHE A 374 -5.50 2.26 22.00
C PHE A 374 -4.08 1.84 21.60
N ILE A 375 -3.34 1.18 22.52
CA ILE A 375 -2.02 0.62 22.21
C ILE A 375 -2.15 -0.41 21.08
N TRP A 376 -3.15 -1.28 21.14
CA TRP A 376 -3.42 -2.25 20.07
C TRP A 376 -3.70 -1.56 18.72
N CYS A 377 -4.49 -0.48 18.69
CA CYS A 377 -4.73 0.30 17.48
C CYS A 377 -3.43 0.88 16.90
N ILE A 378 -2.53 1.42 17.76
CA ILE A 378 -1.22 1.92 17.33
C ILE A 378 -0.39 0.80 16.71
N LEU A 379 -0.31 -0.36 17.37
CA LEU A 379 0.49 -1.50 16.91
C LEU A 379 0.00 -2.06 15.58
N VAL A 380 -1.32 -2.13 15.39
CA VAL A 380 -1.90 -2.49 14.10
C VAL A 380 -1.58 -1.44 13.04
N GLY A 381 -1.61 -0.16 13.39
CA GLY A 381 -1.17 0.94 12.51
C GLY A 381 0.26 0.78 12.02
N PHE A 382 1.19 0.36 12.90
CA PHE A 382 2.57 0.04 12.51
C PHE A 382 2.62 -1.05 11.43
N GLY A 383 1.88 -2.14 11.61
CA GLY A 383 1.81 -3.21 10.63
C GLY A 383 1.18 -2.76 9.31
N THR A 384 0.11 -1.98 9.37
CA THR A 384 -0.57 -1.45 8.19
C THR A 384 0.34 -0.55 7.36
N ALA A 385 1.14 0.31 8.02
CA ALA A 385 2.10 1.18 7.36
C ALA A 385 3.14 0.40 6.52
N MET A 386 3.62 -0.72 7.04
CA MET A 386 4.58 -1.58 6.34
C MET A 386 3.97 -2.14 5.04
N ILE A 387 2.70 -2.56 5.08
CA ILE A 387 2.02 -3.09 3.89
C ILE A 387 1.75 -1.95 2.88
N TRP A 388 1.15 -0.85 3.32
CA TRP A 388 0.72 0.22 2.42
C TRP A 388 1.87 0.91 1.69
N ASN A 389 3.03 1.06 2.35
CA ASN A 389 4.12 1.87 1.81
C ASN A 389 5.26 1.02 1.21
N PHE A 390 5.45 -0.22 1.68
CA PHE A 390 6.66 -0.97 1.34
C PHE A 390 6.40 -2.36 0.73
N LEU A 391 5.17 -2.88 0.73
CA LEU A 391 4.87 -4.17 0.10
C LEU A 391 5.18 -4.14 -1.40
N PHE A 392 4.72 -3.11 -2.11
CA PHE A 392 4.95 -2.99 -3.55
C PHE A 392 6.43 -2.84 -3.87
N TRP A 393 7.15 -2.11 -3.03
CA TRP A 393 8.60 -1.98 -3.16
C TRP A 393 9.30 -3.33 -2.98
N HIS A 394 8.89 -4.11 -1.98
CA HIS A 394 9.42 -5.46 -1.75
C HIS A 394 9.14 -6.40 -2.93
N LEU A 395 7.96 -6.34 -3.53
CA LEU A 395 7.62 -7.15 -4.70
C LEU A 395 8.49 -6.77 -5.92
N GLU A 396 8.80 -5.49 -6.10
CA GLU A 396 9.73 -5.04 -7.14
C GLU A 396 11.15 -5.55 -6.90
N ASP A 397 11.63 -5.49 -5.66
CA ASP A 397 12.94 -6.04 -5.30
C ASP A 397 13.01 -7.54 -5.58
N LEU A 398 11.96 -8.31 -5.24
CA LEU A 398 11.89 -9.74 -5.54
C LEU A 398 11.85 -10.01 -7.05
N ALA A 399 11.09 -9.21 -7.81
CA ALA A 399 11.01 -9.36 -9.26
C ALA A 399 12.35 -9.11 -9.94
N SER A 400 13.14 -8.15 -9.44
CA SER A 400 14.47 -7.85 -9.97
C SER A 400 15.51 -8.93 -9.70
N LEU A 401 15.24 -9.83 -8.72
CA LEU A 401 16.12 -10.97 -8.37
C LEU A 401 15.81 -12.24 -9.18
N GLN A 402 14.69 -12.29 -9.92
CA GLN A 402 14.33 -13.46 -10.73
C GLN A 402 15.12 -13.48 -12.05
N GLU A 403 15.37 -14.69 -12.54
CA GLU A 403 15.96 -14.88 -13.87
C GLU A 403 14.97 -14.52 -14.97
N GLY A 404 15.45 -13.84 -15.99
CA GLY A 404 14.63 -13.32 -17.09
C GLY A 404 13.88 -12.04 -16.75
N CYS A 405 13.30 -11.40 -17.76
CA CYS A 405 12.63 -10.10 -17.64
C CYS A 405 11.11 -10.19 -17.41
N ASP A 406 10.52 -11.37 -17.49
CA ASP A 406 9.06 -11.55 -17.46
C ASP A 406 8.43 -11.03 -16.15
N HIS A 407 9.10 -11.27 -15.02
CA HIS A 407 8.60 -10.86 -13.71
C HIS A 407 8.58 -9.33 -13.55
N THR A 408 9.52 -8.61 -14.15
CA THR A 408 9.58 -7.15 -14.10
C THR A 408 8.60 -6.49 -15.08
N VAL A 409 8.30 -7.15 -16.20
CA VAL A 409 7.35 -6.65 -17.21
C VAL A 409 5.95 -6.49 -16.63
N TRP A 410 5.44 -7.50 -15.88
CA TRP A 410 4.08 -7.55 -15.37
C TRP A 410 3.94 -7.15 -13.89
N ILE A 411 4.95 -6.53 -13.31
CA ILE A 411 4.96 -6.23 -11.86
C ILE A 411 3.86 -5.27 -11.42
N LYS A 412 3.49 -4.27 -12.24
CA LYS A 412 2.42 -3.32 -11.91
C LYS A 412 1.04 -3.96 -12.01
N THR A 413 0.86 -4.86 -12.95
CA THR A 413 -0.34 -5.69 -13.05
C THR A 413 -0.49 -6.56 -11.80
N LEU A 414 0.59 -7.22 -11.34
CA LEU A 414 0.58 -7.98 -10.10
C LEU A 414 0.19 -7.10 -8.90
N GLN A 415 0.77 -5.91 -8.77
CA GLN A 415 0.43 -4.95 -7.71
C GLN A 415 -1.06 -4.55 -7.77
N GLY A 416 -1.62 -4.36 -8.97
CA GLY A 416 -3.04 -4.12 -9.18
C GLY A 416 -3.93 -5.29 -8.78
N ILE A 417 -3.52 -6.54 -9.09
CA ILE A 417 -4.20 -7.77 -8.65
C ILE A 417 -4.18 -7.87 -7.12
N VAL A 418 -3.05 -7.57 -6.48
CA VAL A 418 -2.93 -7.52 -5.02
C VAL A 418 -3.99 -6.61 -4.40
N MET A 419 -4.14 -5.37 -4.90
CA MET A 419 -5.17 -4.44 -4.42
C MET A 419 -6.58 -4.97 -4.63
N SER A 420 -6.86 -5.58 -5.79
CA SER A 420 -8.15 -6.19 -6.07
C SER A 420 -8.48 -7.32 -5.11
N ILE A 421 -7.52 -8.20 -4.83
CA ILE A 421 -7.72 -9.34 -3.92
C ILE A 421 -7.87 -8.84 -2.48
N GLN A 422 -7.11 -7.83 -2.06
CA GLN A 422 -7.32 -7.19 -0.76
C GLN A 422 -8.76 -6.71 -0.59
N CYS A 423 -9.33 -6.04 -1.61
CA CYS A 423 -10.71 -5.57 -1.56
C CYS A 423 -11.73 -6.71 -1.67
N PHE A 424 -11.69 -7.50 -2.75
CA PHE A 424 -12.74 -8.46 -3.07
C PHE A 424 -12.60 -9.81 -2.36
N GLY A 425 -11.37 -10.29 -2.17
CA GLY A 425 -11.09 -11.56 -1.51
C GLY A 425 -10.90 -11.43 0.01
N GLY A 426 -10.36 -10.30 0.46
CA GLY A 426 -10.06 -10.01 1.86
C GLY A 426 -11.17 -9.22 2.54
N GLU A 427 -11.25 -7.92 2.26
CA GLU A 427 -12.10 -6.98 3.01
C GLU A 427 -13.59 -7.34 2.96
N LEU A 428 -14.16 -7.43 1.77
CA LEU A 428 -15.60 -7.63 1.61
C LEU A 428 -16.12 -8.88 2.33
N PRO A 429 -15.55 -10.09 2.14
CA PRO A 429 -16.04 -11.28 2.84
C PRO A 429 -15.93 -11.14 4.36
N PHE A 430 -14.85 -10.55 4.86
CA PHE A 430 -14.64 -10.42 6.29
C PHE A 430 -15.50 -9.33 6.93
N PHE A 431 -15.89 -8.29 6.22
CA PHE A 431 -16.89 -7.36 6.71
C PHE A 431 -18.21 -8.07 7.00
N PHE A 432 -18.68 -8.95 6.13
CA PHE A 432 -19.86 -9.77 6.41
C PHE A 432 -19.65 -10.76 7.55
N LEU A 433 -18.51 -11.43 7.60
CA LEU A 433 -18.22 -12.46 8.59
C LEU A 433 -17.91 -11.89 9.97
N SER A 434 -17.41 -10.65 10.06
CA SER A 434 -16.91 -10.06 11.32
C SER A 434 -17.97 -10.00 12.41
N GLY A 435 -19.23 -9.65 12.09
CA GLY A 435 -20.32 -9.64 13.05
C GLY A 435 -20.55 -11.02 13.67
N TRP A 436 -20.54 -12.08 12.86
CA TRP A 436 -20.63 -13.46 13.33
C TRP A 436 -19.40 -13.85 14.17
N ILE A 437 -18.20 -13.50 13.71
CA ILE A 437 -16.96 -13.76 14.43
C ILE A 437 -16.97 -13.07 15.78
N LEU A 438 -17.31 -11.78 15.84
CA LEU A 438 -17.34 -11.00 17.07
C LEU A 438 -18.40 -11.51 18.06
N LYS A 439 -19.56 -11.97 17.59
CA LYS A 439 -20.55 -12.62 18.43
C LYS A 439 -20.03 -13.94 19.01
N LYS A 440 -19.24 -14.71 18.25
CA LYS A 440 -18.77 -16.05 18.66
C LYS A 440 -17.55 -16.00 19.57
N ILE A 441 -16.54 -15.21 19.26
CA ILE A 441 -15.27 -15.18 20.00
C ILE A 441 -15.08 -13.94 20.87
N GLY A 442 -15.88 -12.88 20.66
CA GLY A 442 -15.77 -11.63 21.38
C GLY A 442 -14.61 -10.74 20.87
N HIS A 443 -14.67 -9.45 21.23
CA HIS A 443 -13.74 -8.42 20.73
C HIS A 443 -12.28 -8.68 21.13
N ILE A 444 -12.03 -9.10 22.39
CA ILE A 444 -10.66 -9.31 22.90
C ILE A 444 -9.93 -10.42 22.16
N HIS A 445 -10.62 -11.54 21.89
CA HIS A 445 -10.02 -12.62 21.10
C HIS A 445 -9.88 -12.26 19.63
N ALA A 446 -10.81 -11.47 19.09
CA ALA A 446 -10.67 -10.92 17.73
C ALA A 446 -9.44 -10.00 17.62
N MET A 447 -9.18 -9.15 18.62
CA MET A 447 -7.97 -8.33 18.69
C MET A 447 -6.69 -9.19 18.69
N SER A 448 -6.68 -10.28 19.46
CA SER A 448 -5.56 -11.23 19.46
C SER A 448 -5.40 -11.90 18.09
N LEU A 449 -6.50 -12.33 17.47
CA LEU A 449 -6.50 -12.96 16.14
C LEU A 449 -5.94 -12.06 15.06
N VAL A 450 -6.23 -10.76 15.12
CA VAL A 450 -5.66 -9.75 14.19
C VAL A 450 -4.13 -9.69 14.33
N LEU A 451 -3.59 -9.64 15.55
CA LEU A 451 -2.14 -9.63 15.78
C LEU A 451 -1.48 -10.91 15.27
N LEU A 452 -2.11 -12.06 15.52
CA LEU A 452 -1.66 -13.35 14.97
C LEU A 452 -1.67 -13.33 13.45
N GLY A 453 -2.74 -12.80 12.85
CA GLY A 453 -2.87 -12.65 11.40
C GLY A 453 -1.76 -11.80 10.79
N PHE A 454 -1.41 -10.66 11.41
CA PHE A 454 -0.26 -9.85 11.01
C PHE A 454 1.05 -10.63 11.12
N GLY A 455 1.26 -11.34 12.21
CA GLY A 455 2.46 -12.15 12.41
C GLY A 455 2.65 -13.18 11.31
N VAL A 456 1.60 -13.96 11.02
CA VAL A 456 1.61 -14.97 9.95
C VAL A 456 1.82 -14.31 8.59
N ARG A 457 1.06 -13.24 8.26
CA ARG A 457 1.12 -12.54 6.98
C ARG A 457 2.52 -11.98 6.71
N PHE A 458 3.14 -11.33 7.69
CA PHE A 458 4.49 -10.78 7.54
C PHE A 458 5.57 -11.87 7.41
N LEU A 459 5.46 -12.96 8.15
CA LEU A 459 6.39 -14.09 7.99
C LEU A 459 6.26 -14.70 6.58
N LEU A 460 5.05 -14.85 6.06
CA LEU A 460 4.83 -15.32 4.69
C LEU A 460 5.45 -14.35 3.66
N TYR A 461 5.29 -13.03 3.83
CA TYR A 461 5.97 -12.06 2.96
C TYR A 461 7.50 -12.16 3.03
N SER A 462 8.05 -12.44 4.22
CA SER A 462 9.50 -12.58 4.37
C SER A 462 10.09 -13.83 3.71
N LEU A 463 9.25 -14.82 3.41
CA LEU A 463 9.62 -16.08 2.76
C LEU A 463 9.36 -16.07 1.25
N LEU A 464 8.78 -14.98 0.72
CA LEU A 464 8.55 -14.87 -0.71
C LEU A 464 9.88 -14.92 -1.49
N VAL A 465 9.92 -15.77 -2.49
CA VAL A 465 10.98 -15.84 -3.50
C VAL A 465 10.42 -15.34 -4.82
N ASP A 466 9.30 -15.90 -5.28
CA ASP A 466 8.59 -15.46 -6.47
C ASP A 466 7.48 -14.47 -6.07
N PRO A 467 7.43 -13.26 -6.66
CA PRO A 467 6.45 -12.23 -6.34
C PRO A 467 4.99 -12.67 -6.49
N TRP A 468 4.68 -13.61 -7.40
CA TRP A 468 3.32 -14.07 -7.65
C TRP A 468 2.68 -14.82 -6.47
N TRP A 469 3.50 -15.43 -5.59
CA TRP A 469 3.00 -16.07 -4.37
C TRP A 469 2.44 -15.09 -3.33
N VAL A 470 2.52 -13.79 -3.57
CA VAL A 470 1.82 -12.79 -2.75
C VAL A 470 0.31 -12.95 -2.82
N ILE A 471 -0.23 -13.39 -3.97
CA ILE A 471 -1.68 -13.48 -4.25
C ILE A 471 -2.46 -14.25 -3.16
N PRO A 472 -2.13 -15.51 -2.83
CA PRO A 472 -2.85 -16.22 -1.76
C PRO A 472 -2.64 -15.59 -0.37
N ILE A 473 -1.52 -14.93 -0.12
CA ILE A 473 -1.24 -14.28 1.17
C ILE A 473 -2.19 -13.09 1.38
N GLU A 474 -2.59 -12.42 0.30
CA GLU A 474 -3.47 -11.26 0.37
C GLU A 474 -4.90 -11.57 0.87
N LEU A 475 -5.33 -12.81 0.83
CA LEU A 475 -6.59 -13.23 1.47
C LEU A 475 -6.56 -12.99 2.99
N LEU A 476 -5.37 -13.00 3.63
CA LEU A 476 -5.21 -12.67 5.03
C LEU A 476 -5.54 -11.19 5.33
N ASN A 477 -5.68 -10.34 4.30
CA ASN A 477 -6.16 -8.97 4.45
C ASN A 477 -7.54 -8.93 5.13
N GLY A 478 -8.35 -9.96 4.91
CA GLY A 478 -9.63 -10.10 5.60
C GLY A 478 -9.52 -10.11 7.12
N VAL A 479 -8.51 -10.80 7.66
CA VAL A 479 -8.24 -10.82 9.11
C VAL A 479 -7.53 -9.55 9.55
N THR A 480 -6.47 -9.16 8.83
CA THR A 480 -5.58 -8.09 9.27
C THR A 480 -6.17 -6.68 9.06
N PHE A 481 -7.11 -6.53 8.14
CA PHE A 481 -7.77 -5.27 7.85
C PHE A 481 -9.30 -5.37 8.05
N GLY A 482 -10.00 -6.29 7.39
CA GLY A 482 -11.46 -6.40 7.49
C GLY A 482 -11.95 -6.65 8.92
N LEU A 483 -11.44 -7.71 9.56
CA LEU A 483 -11.78 -8.02 10.96
C LEU A 483 -11.23 -6.95 11.92
N PHE A 484 -10.05 -6.39 11.62
CA PHE A 484 -9.46 -5.31 12.41
C PHE A 484 -10.41 -4.11 12.51
N TYR A 485 -10.84 -3.55 11.38
CA TYR A 485 -11.72 -2.37 11.36
C TYR A 485 -13.04 -2.61 12.06
N ALA A 486 -13.67 -3.76 11.79
CA ALA A 486 -14.91 -4.13 12.44
C ALA A 486 -14.76 -4.26 13.98
N THR A 487 -13.65 -4.87 14.43
CA THR A 487 -13.34 -5.02 15.86
C THR A 487 -13.07 -3.67 16.51
N MET A 488 -12.27 -2.84 15.84
CA MET A 488 -11.89 -1.51 16.31
C MET A 488 -13.12 -0.62 16.52
N ALA A 489 -13.96 -0.53 15.51
CA ALA A 489 -15.12 0.33 15.56
C ALA A 489 -16.20 -0.18 16.51
N SER A 490 -16.49 -1.47 16.49
CA SER A 490 -17.46 -2.07 17.41
C SER A 490 -17.03 -1.92 18.87
N TYR A 491 -15.74 -2.15 19.18
CA TYR A 491 -15.24 -1.96 20.54
C TYR A 491 -15.26 -0.48 20.97
N ALA A 492 -14.87 0.42 20.07
CA ALA A 492 -14.92 1.86 20.30
C ALA A 492 -16.34 2.33 20.65
N SER A 493 -17.36 1.87 19.91
CA SER A 493 -18.76 2.20 20.21
C SER A 493 -19.24 1.65 21.54
N ILE A 494 -18.85 0.42 21.91
CA ILE A 494 -19.22 -0.19 23.18
C ILE A 494 -18.52 0.50 24.37
N ALA A 495 -17.27 0.92 24.17
CA ALA A 495 -16.46 1.57 25.21
C ALA A 495 -16.79 3.06 25.38
N ALA A 496 -17.47 3.67 24.42
CA ALA A 496 -17.84 5.08 24.46
C ALA A 496 -18.92 5.35 25.52
N PRO A 497 -18.82 6.46 26.28
CA PRO A 497 -19.91 6.95 27.07
C PRO A 497 -21.14 7.29 26.20
N PRO A 498 -22.37 7.17 26.72
CA PRO A 498 -23.58 7.47 25.94
C PRO A 498 -23.53 8.87 25.30
N GLY A 499 -23.71 8.95 23.97
CA GLY A 499 -23.71 10.21 23.21
C GLY A 499 -22.32 10.69 22.77
N THR A 500 -21.24 9.92 23.01
CA THR A 500 -19.88 10.25 22.61
C THR A 500 -19.29 9.24 21.62
N GLU A 501 -20.13 8.38 21.02
CA GLU A 501 -19.72 7.30 20.13
C GLU A 501 -18.94 7.82 18.92
N ALA A 502 -19.41 8.87 18.27
CA ALA A 502 -18.74 9.49 17.12
C ALA A 502 -17.38 10.08 17.49
N THR A 503 -17.26 10.68 18.68
CA THR A 503 -16.00 11.21 19.20
C THR A 503 -15.00 10.10 19.44
N MET A 504 -15.44 8.97 20.02
CA MET A 504 -14.60 7.82 20.28
C MET A 504 -14.09 7.19 18.97
N GLN A 505 -14.94 7.07 17.96
CA GLN A 505 -14.58 6.61 16.62
C GLN A 505 -13.50 7.51 15.99
N GLY A 506 -13.73 8.83 16.01
CA GLY A 506 -12.76 9.80 15.50
C GLY A 506 -11.40 9.73 16.22
N LEU A 507 -11.42 9.58 17.55
CA LEU A 507 -10.20 9.45 18.36
C LEU A 507 -9.43 8.17 18.05
N VAL A 508 -10.13 7.04 17.92
CA VAL A 508 -9.51 5.75 17.59
C VAL A 508 -8.90 5.78 16.20
N GLY A 509 -9.60 6.36 15.21
CA GLY A 509 -9.05 6.56 13.88
C GLY A 509 -7.82 7.48 13.86
N ALA A 510 -7.86 8.57 14.62
CA ALA A 510 -6.71 9.47 14.76
C ALA A 510 -5.50 8.77 15.38
N VAL A 511 -5.69 7.91 16.36
CA VAL A 511 -4.62 7.13 16.99
C VAL A 511 -4.08 6.06 16.03
N PHE A 512 -4.96 5.35 15.33
CA PHE A 512 -4.56 4.34 14.35
C PHE A 512 -3.77 4.94 13.18
N GLU A 513 -4.35 5.91 12.45
CA GLU A 513 -3.71 6.51 11.28
C GLU A 513 -2.65 7.55 11.69
N GLY A 514 -3.02 8.53 12.50
CA GLY A 514 -2.16 9.68 12.83
C GLY A 514 -0.96 9.31 13.69
N VAL A 515 -1.06 8.32 14.57
CA VAL A 515 0.05 7.86 15.41
C VAL A 515 0.63 6.56 14.88
N GLY A 516 -0.22 5.53 14.74
CA GLY A 516 0.23 4.18 14.38
C GLY A 516 0.86 4.12 13.00
N VAL A 517 0.12 4.50 11.95
CA VAL A 517 0.61 4.47 10.57
C VAL A 517 1.78 5.42 10.37
N SER A 518 1.75 6.61 10.98
CA SER A 518 2.86 7.59 10.88
C SER A 518 4.16 7.05 11.44
N LEU A 519 4.17 6.62 12.70
CA LEU A 519 5.38 6.07 13.33
C LEU A 519 5.81 4.76 12.67
N GLY A 520 4.85 3.94 12.24
CA GLY A 520 5.10 2.72 11.49
C GLY A 520 5.82 2.98 10.17
N SER A 521 5.42 4.01 9.43
CA SER A 521 6.06 4.41 8.17
C SER A 521 7.52 4.82 8.36
N LEU A 522 7.78 5.61 9.41
CA LEU A 522 9.15 6.03 9.75
C LEU A 522 10.05 4.83 10.11
N LEU A 523 9.55 3.95 10.98
CA LEU A 523 10.28 2.77 11.42
C LEU A 523 10.52 1.81 10.25
N ALA A 524 9.48 1.52 9.46
CA ALA A 524 9.56 0.63 8.32
C ALA A 524 10.55 1.13 7.26
N GLY A 525 10.52 2.43 6.91
CA GLY A 525 11.43 3.02 5.94
C GLY A 525 12.91 2.92 6.35
N ASN A 526 13.20 3.20 7.64
CA ASN A 526 14.56 3.08 8.18
C ASN A 526 15.04 1.61 8.25
N LEU A 527 14.18 0.68 8.66
CA LEU A 527 14.55 -0.73 8.69
C LEU A 527 14.73 -1.29 7.28
N PHE A 528 13.83 -0.96 6.37
CA PHE A 528 13.91 -1.41 4.99
C PHE A 528 15.23 -0.97 4.33
N ALA A 529 15.67 0.27 4.57
CA ALA A 529 16.95 0.78 4.09
C ALA A 529 18.17 0.03 4.68
N ARG A 530 18.09 -0.41 5.95
CA ARG A 530 19.25 -1.01 6.65
C ARG A 530 19.38 -2.51 6.45
N VAL A 531 18.27 -3.24 6.44
CA VAL A 531 18.26 -4.70 6.45
C VAL A 531 17.51 -5.34 5.28
N GLY A 532 16.97 -4.52 4.36
CA GLY A 532 16.21 -4.97 3.20
C GLY A 532 14.78 -5.42 3.52
N GLY A 533 13.99 -5.67 2.45
CA GLY A 533 12.55 -5.95 2.56
C GLY A 533 12.24 -7.23 3.30
N SER A 534 12.80 -8.37 2.87
CA SER A 534 12.53 -9.69 3.49
C SER A 534 12.85 -9.73 4.99
N SER A 535 14.01 -9.14 5.40
CA SER A 535 14.40 -9.08 6.80
C SER A 535 13.49 -8.15 7.60
N THR A 536 13.06 -7.03 7.02
CA THR A 536 12.12 -6.10 7.67
C THR A 536 10.77 -6.78 7.91
N PHE A 537 10.20 -7.46 6.91
CA PHE A 537 8.97 -8.22 7.08
C PHE A 537 9.12 -9.32 8.14
N ARG A 538 10.27 -10.01 8.20
CA ARG A 538 10.56 -11.01 9.24
C ARG A 538 10.56 -10.41 10.64
N LEU A 539 11.21 -9.26 10.83
CA LEU A 539 11.24 -8.54 12.10
C LEU A 539 9.83 -8.11 12.55
N PHE A 540 9.05 -7.51 11.64
CA PHE A 540 7.66 -7.15 11.90
C PHE A 540 6.79 -8.37 12.22
N GLY A 541 7.00 -9.51 11.53
CA GLY A 541 6.29 -10.76 11.79
C GLY A 541 6.58 -11.32 13.17
N ILE A 542 7.85 -11.39 13.55
CA ILE A 542 8.27 -11.85 14.90
C ILE A 542 7.71 -10.89 15.96
N ALA A 543 7.84 -9.58 15.76
CA ALA A 543 7.30 -8.58 16.68
C ALA A 543 5.79 -8.72 16.86
N ALA A 544 5.02 -8.92 15.79
CA ALA A 544 3.57 -9.13 15.85
C ALA A 544 3.20 -10.41 16.62
N LEU A 545 3.96 -11.51 16.47
CA LEU A 545 3.75 -12.74 17.25
C LEU A 545 4.08 -12.54 18.74
N VAL A 546 5.14 -11.83 19.06
CA VAL A 546 5.48 -11.47 20.44
C VAL A 546 4.36 -10.60 21.05
N LEU A 547 3.88 -9.62 20.31
CA LEU A 547 2.77 -8.76 20.72
C LEU A 547 1.45 -9.53 20.87
N PHE A 548 1.20 -10.53 20.03
CA PHE A 548 0.07 -11.45 20.18
C PHE A 548 0.15 -12.18 21.53
N VAL A 549 1.29 -12.79 21.85
CA VAL A 549 1.49 -13.50 23.14
C VAL A 549 1.36 -12.54 24.30
N ALA A 550 1.97 -11.35 24.22
CA ALA A 550 1.88 -10.32 25.24
C ALA A 550 0.44 -9.85 25.45
N HIS A 551 -0.32 -9.60 24.38
CA HIS A 551 -1.71 -9.19 24.45
C HIS A 551 -2.58 -10.27 25.15
N VAL A 552 -2.45 -11.53 24.74
CA VAL A 552 -3.17 -12.64 25.37
C VAL A 552 -2.84 -12.74 26.85
N THR A 553 -1.55 -12.64 27.22
CA THR A 553 -1.09 -12.71 28.61
C THR A 553 -1.64 -11.56 29.45
N VAL A 554 -1.57 -10.33 28.93
CA VAL A 554 -2.08 -9.14 29.63
C VAL A 554 -3.60 -9.25 29.86
N GLN A 555 -4.35 -9.67 28.84
CA GLN A 555 -5.80 -9.85 28.97
C GLN A 555 -6.15 -10.95 30.01
N TYR A 556 -5.40 -12.07 29.99
CA TYR A 556 -5.56 -13.11 30.98
C TYR A 556 -5.27 -12.62 32.42
N LEU A 557 -4.22 -11.82 32.60
CA LEU A 557 -3.88 -11.25 33.90
C LEU A 557 -4.95 -10.25 34.38
N LEU A 558 -5.48 -9.42 33.48
CA LEU A 558 -6.56 -8.49 33.80
C LEU A 558 -7.85 -9.21 34.20
N ASP A 559 -8.16 -10.35 33.59
CA ASP A 559 -9.31 -11.14 33.95
C ASP A 559 -9.13 -11.86 35.29
N ARG A 560 -7.91 -12.29 35.63
CA ARG A 560 -7.59 -13.01 36.86
C ARG A 560 -7.41 -12.09 38.07
N PHE A 561 -6.75 -10.94 37.88
CA PHE A 561 -6.35 -10.02 38.95
C PHE A 561 -7.11 -8.69 38.96
N GLY A 562 -7.91 -8.40 37.93
CA GLY A 562 -8.70 -7.17 37.84
C GLY A 562 -9.72 -7.14 38.97
N THR A 563 -9.59 -6.15 39.84
CA THR A 563 -10.51 -5.91 40.97
C THR A 563 -11.95 -5.75 40.46
N LYS A 564 -12.90 -6.39 41.15
CA LYS A 564 -14.37 -6.30 40.89
C LYS A 564 -14.92 -4.89 41.07
N GLY A 565 -14.47 -3.94 40.26
CA GLY A 565 -14.86 -2.52 40.40
C GLY A 565 -15.19 -1.88 39.05
N LYS A 566 -16.47 -1.59 38.90
CA LYS A 566 -17.15 -0.78 37.87
C LYS A 566 -17.55 -1.49 36.56
N GLN A 567 -18.75 -1.17 36.15
CA GLN A 567 -19.57 -1.79 35.10
C GLN A 567 -18.94 -1.88 33.68
N VAL A 568 -17.86 -1.13 33.43
CA VAL A 568 -17.09 -1.15 32.18
C VAL A 568 -16.19 -2.40 32.08
N ASP A 569 -15.76 -2.97 33.21
CA ASP A 569 -14.91 -4.16 33.23
C ASP A 569 -15.68 -5.48 32.98
N LYS A 570 -16.99 -5.45 32.91
CA LYS A 570 -17.86 -6.62 32.66
C LYS A 570 -18.10 -6.92 31.17
N ILE A 571 -17.41 -6.25 30.25
CA ILE A 571 -17.38 -6.62 28.83
C ILE A 571 -16.35 -7.75 28.62
N GLY A 572 -16.31 -8.68 29.57
CA GLY A 572 -15.48 -9.85 29.52
C GLY A 572 -16.29 -11.12 29.33
N PHE A 573 -15.72 -12.06 28.64
CA PHE A 573 -16.05 -13.48 28.53
C PHE A 573 -17.51 -13.89 28.86
N GLY A 574 -18.34 -13.97 27.84
CA GLY A 574 -19.55 -14.78 27.86
C GLY A 574 -20.66 -14.27 28.78
N GLY A 575 -21.22 -13.14 28.50
CA GLY A 575 -22.40 -12.71 29.23
C GLY A 575 -22.88 -11.34 28.80
N THR A 576 -23.62 -11.32 27.74
CA THR A 576 -24.41 -10.22 27.24
C THR A 576 -25.21 -9.54 28.35
N LYS A 577 -24.76 -8.38 28.79
CA LYS A 577 -25.64 -7.25 29.07
C LYS A 577 -25.12 -6.09 28.28
N LEU A 578 -25.44 -6.09 27.01
CA LEU A 578 -25.43 -4.91 26.15
C LEU A 578 -26.23 -3.82 26.85
N ASN A 579 -25.71 -2.59 26.80
CA ASN A 579 -26.48 -1.40 27.15
C ASN A 579 -27.81 -1.49 26.37
N PRO A 580 -28.98 -1.37 27.01
CA PRO A 580 -30.28 -1.54 26.34
C PRO A 580 -30.48 -0.60 25.15
N ALA A 581 -29.69 0.45 25.03
CA ALA A 581 -29.71 1.38 23.91
C ALA A 581 -28.91 0.91 22.67
N TYR A 582 -28.05 -0.09 22.82
CA TYR A 582 -27.27 -0.68 21.71
C TYR A 582 -27.42 -2.20 21.77
N ASN A 583 -28.59 -2.64 21.45
CA ASN A 583 -28.84 -4.02 21.14
C ASN A 583 -28.23 -4.26 19.75
N VAL A 584 -27.44 -5.34 19.58
CA VAL A 584 -27.00 -5.78 18.25
C VAL A 584 -28.22 -6.02 17.34
N ASP A 585 -29.39 -6.21 17.92
CA ASP A 585 -30.68 -6.27 17.25
C ASP A 585 -31.10 -4.93 16.62
N ASN A 586 -30.56 -3.78 17.05
CA ASN A 586 -30.76 -2.49 16.40
C ASN A 586 -29.91 -2.28 15.15
N CYS A 587 -28.92 -3.15 14.91
CA CYS A 587 -28.19 -3.22 13.66
C CYS A 587 -28.84 -4.15 12.62
N GLY A 588 -30.10 -4.57 12.80
CA GLY A 588 -30.79 -5.43 11.82
C GLY A 588 -30.36 -6.89 11.82
N PHE A 589 -29.55 -7.35 12.81
CA PHE A 589 -29.27 -8.76 13.03
C PHE A 589 -30.38 -9.42 13.86
N GLU A 590 -31.62 -9.31 13.46
CA GLU A 590 -32.58 -10.37 13.74
C GLU A 590 -32.15 -11.58 12.90
N VAL A 591 -31.49 -12.53 13.55
CA VAL A 591 -31.51 -13.89 13.04
C VAL A 591 -32.97 -14.30 13.07
N ASP A 592 -33.59 -14.26 11.90
CA ASP A 592 -34.97 -14.66 11.72
C ASP A 592 -35.15 -16.01 12.40
N ARG A 593 -36.04 -16.05 13.42
CA ARG A 593 -36.46 -17.29 14.09
C ARG A 593 -37.10 -18.28 13.12
N SER A 594 -37.26 -17.89 11.85
CA SER A 594 -37.68 -18.76 10.76
C SER A 594 -36.67 -19.86 10.43
N VAL A 595 -35.35 -19.71 10.72
CA VAL A 595 -34.36 -20.78 10.49
C VAL A 595 -34.54 -21.91 11.52
N THR A 596 -34.92 -21.61 12.75
CA THR A 596 -35.26 -22.64 13.74
C THR A 596 -36.62 -23.30 13.46
N LYS A 597 -37.47 -22.64 12.66
CA LYS A 597 -38.75 -23.20 12.23
C LYS A 597 -38.62 -24.08 10.97
N ILE A 598 -37.58 -23.87 10.17
CA ILE A 598 -37.26 -24.74 9.02
C ILE A 598 -36.71 -26.09 9.51
N ASP A 599 -35.91 -26.13 10.56
CA ASP A 599 -35.47 -27.39 11.15
C ASP A 599 -36.62 -28.14 11.84
N SER A 600 -37.63 -27.46 12.38
CA SER A 600 -38.85 -28.10 12.92
C SER A 600 -39.81 -28.55 11.80
N ILE A 601 -39.87 -27.84 10.69
CA ILE A 601 -40.70 -28.21 9.53
C ILE A 601 -40.07 -29.39 8.76
N LEU A 602 -38.74 -29.45 8.68
CA LEU A 602 -38.05 -30.59 8.09
C LEU A 602 -38.11 -31.85 8.96
N SER A 603 -38.18 -31.70 10.28
CA SER A 603 -38.40 -32.85 11.18
C SER A 603 -39.85 -33.35 11.21
N GLU A 604 -40.84 -32.46 10.99
CA GLU A 604 -42.25 -32.85 10.84
C GLU A 604 -42.56 -33.47 9.45
N SER A 605 -41.90 -33.01 8.38
CA SER A 605 -42.09 -33.62 7.06
C SER A 605 -41.51 -35.03 6.93
N THR A 606 -40.42 -35.32 7.66
CA THR A 606 -39.80 -36.66 7.65
C THR A 606 -40.62 -37.70 8.45
N ILE A 607 -41.41 -37.24 9.44
CA ILE A 607 -42.32 -38.11 10.21
C ILE A 607 -43.64 -38.35 9.48
N GLN A 608 -44.08 -37.43 8.62
CA GLN A 608 -45.32 -37.57 7.86
C GLN A 608 -45.15 -38.47 6.61
N GLU A 609 -43.94 -38.58 6.06
CA GLU A 609 -43.63 -39.45 4.93
C GLU A 609 -43.53 -40.94 5.32
N GLU A 610 -43.29 -41.27 6.60
CA GLU A 610 -43.30 -42.67 7.09
C GLU A 610 -44.69 -43.20 7.46
N LEU A 611 -45.73 -42.35 7.53
CA LEU A 611 -47.12 -42.76 7.88
C LEU A 611 -48.07 -42.94 6.70
N ASP A 612 -47.71 -42.44 5.49
CA ASP A 612 -48.55 -42.52 4.30
C ASP A 612 -48.21 -43.65 3.31
N VAL A 613 -47.29 -44.59 3.68
CA VAL A 613 -46.89 -45.74 2.84
C VAL A 613 -47.78 -46.97 3.04
N HIS A 614 -48.78 -46.94 3.93
CA HIS A 614 -49.74 -48.04 4.05
C HIS A 614 -51.19 -47.57 3.94
N GLY A 615 -51.73 -47.59 2.72
CA GLY A 615 -53.18 -47.50 2.52
C GLY A 615 -53.66 -47.03 1.16
N ASN A 616 -53.97 -48.03 0.35
CA ASN A 616 -54.95 -48.10 -0.73
C ASN A 616 -54.58 -47.75 -2.16
N GLU A 617 -54.51 -48.89 -2.89
CA GLU A 617 -54.80 -49.03 -4.32
C GLU A 617 -56.20 -48.50 -4.66
N SER A 618 -56.33 -47.78 -5.76
CA SER A 618 -57.15 -48.16 -6.90
C SER A 618 -57.40 -47.01 -7.89
N SER A 619 -57.10 -47.38 -9.15
CA SER A 619 -57.78 -47.01 -10.39
C SER A 619 -57.73 -45.58 -10.96
N GLN A 620 -57.14 -45.44 -12.06
CA GLN A 620 -57.56 -45.39 -13.48
C GLN A 620 -56.92 -44.24 -14.27
N TRP A 621 -56.13 -44.63 -15.21
CA TRP A 621 -55.99 -44.23 -16.61
C TRP A 621 -56.56 -42.87 -17.09
N GLU A 622 -55.72 -42.01 -17.66
CA GLU A 622 -55.76 -41.67 -19.11
C GLU A 622 -54.58 -40.81 -19.59
N LYS A 623 -54.02 -41.39 -20.64
CA LYS A 623 -53.18 -40.88 -21.75
C LYS A 623 -52.83 -39.44 -21.95
N ASN A 624 -51.48 -39.19 -22.00
CA ASN A 624 -50.58 -38.68 -23.05
C ASN A 624 -51.14 -37.74 -24.17
N PRO A 625 -50.29 -36.93 -24.90
CA PRO A 625 -48.82 -36.84 -24.95
C PRO A 625 -48.21 -35.43 -25.19
N ALA A 626 -46.87 -35.38 -25.03
CA ALA A 626 -45.88 -34.64 -25.81
C ALA A 626 -45.76 -33.14 -25.69
N SER A 627 -44.65 -32.66 -25.20
CA SER A 627 -43.58 -32.15 -26.07
C SER A 627 -42.36 -31.68 -25.25
N ASN A 628 -41.22 -32.00 -25.82
CA ASN A 628 -39.87 -31.58 -25.53
C ASN A 628 -39.72 -30.14 -25.07
N SER A 629 -38.84 -29.91 -24.12
CA SER A 629 -37.58 -29.18 -24.19
C SER A 629 -37.26 -28.55 -22.84
N ASP A 630 -36.12 -28.81 -22.43
CA ASP A 630 -35.02 -28.04 -21.89
C ASP A 630 -34.59 -28.40 -20.50
N ARG A 631 -33.51 -29.12 -20.53
CA ARG A 631 -32.50 -29.14 -19.48
C ARG A 631 -31.94 -27.71 -19.29
N SER A 632 -32.16 -27.13 -18.15
CA SER A 632 -31.20 -26.26 -17.46
C SER A 632 -31.83 -25.66 -16.21
N LEU A 633 -31.80 -26.42 -15.14
CA LEU A 633 -31.98 -25.85 -13.78
C LEU A 633 -30.77 -26.23 -12.97
N VAL A 634 -29.64 -25.58 -13.29
CA VAL A 634 -28.55 -25.40 -12.35
C VAL A 634 -28.99 -24.27 -11.41
N THR A 635 -29.34 -24.67 -10.23
CA THR A 635 -29.62 -23.84 -9.06
C THR A 635 -28.54 -22.77 -8.86
N ARG A 636 -28.81 -21.56 -9.29
CA ARG A 636 -28.23 -20.37 -8.71
C ARG A 636 -28.98 -20.06 -7.42
N ALA A 637 -28.53 -20.63 -6.33
CA ALA A 637 -28.74 -20.05 -5.01
C ALA A 637 -27.77 -18.88 -4.89
N GLY A 638 -28.10 -17.75 -5.51
CA GLY A 638 -27.52 -16.46 -5.19
C GLY A 638 -28.08 -16.05 -3.83
N TYR A 639 -27.31 -16.26 -2.79
CA TYR A 639 -27.58 -15.62 -1.51
C TYR A 639 -27.34 -14.12 -1.70
N ALA A 640 -28.43 -13.39 -1.94
CA ALA A 640 -28.44 -11.96 -1.70
C ALA A 640 -28.36 -11.79 -0.18
N LEU A 641 -27.21 -11.34 0.30
CA LEU A 641 -27.06 -10.95 1.70
C LEU A 641 -27.98 -9.76 1.99
N PRO A 642 -28.67 -9.73 3.14
CA PRO A 642 -29.51 -8.61 3.51
C PRO A 642 -28.67 -7.33 3.55
N ASP A 643 -29.13 -6.30 2.90
CA ASP A 643 -28.51 -4.97 2.84
C ASP A 643 -28.12 -4.40 4.21
N GLU A 644 -28.77 -4.80 5.27
CA GLU A 644 -28.59 -4.34 6.64
C GLU A 644 -27.29 -4.83 7.32
N ALA A 645 -26.73 -5.97 6.89
CA ALA A 645 -25.51 -6.50 7.49
C ALA A 645 -24.25 -5.72 7.04
N LEU A 646 -24.26 -5.16 5.83
CA LEU A 646 -23.21 -4.29 5.32
C LEU A 646 -23.17 -2.94 6.06
N SER A 647 -24.31 -2.38 6.40
CA SER A 647 -24.39 -1.02 6.93
C SER A 647 -23.66 -0.83 8.26
N CYS A 648 -23.74 -1.81 9.15
CA CYS A 648 -23.08 -1.71 10.46
C CYS A 648 -21.55 -1.83 10.42
N MET A 649 -21.02 -2.43 9.37
CA MET A 649 -19.56 -2.65 9.27
C MET A 649 -18.84 -1.50 8.60
N GLU A 650 -19.50 -0.84 7.68
CA GLU A 650 -18.92 0.26 6.92
C GLU A 650 -19.06 1.61 7.62
N ASP A 651 -20.10 1.80 8.45
CA ASP A 651 -20.14 2.91 9.40
C ASP A 651 -18.88 2.96 10.28
N SER A 652 -18.29 1.79 10.52
CA SER A 652 -17.07 1.68 11.30
C SER A 652 -15.80 2.10 10.58
N GLN A 653 -15.74 1.98 9.25
CA GLN A 653 -14.57 2.40 8.47
C GLN A 653 -14.48 3.92 8.34
N THR A 654 -15.60 4.61 8.34
CA THR A 654 -15.62 6.05 8.09
C THR A 654 -15.44 6.90 9.32
N HIS A 655 -15.84 6.38 10.48
CA HIS A 655 -15.58 7.05 11.76
C HIS A 655 -14.18 6.73 12.31
N GLY A 656 -13.54 5.66 11.86
CA GLY A 656 -12.15 5.33 12.19
C GLY A 656 -11.12 6.13 11.40
N GLY A 657 -11.49 6.73 10.29
CA GLY A 657 -10.62 7.55 9.44
C GLY A 657 -10.79 9.05 9.59
N SER A 658 -11.59 9.52 10.55
CA SER A 658 -11.74 10.96 10.78
C SER A 658 -11.14 11.45 12.09
#